data_6442a754f8198c5ca857b14c1e1f46e2
#
_entry.id   6442a754f8198c5ca857b14c1e1f46e2
#
_cell.length_a   1.000
_cell.length_b   1.000
_cell.length_c   1.000
_cell.angle_alpha   90.00
_cell.angle_beta   90.00
_cell.angle_gamma   90.00
#
_symmetry.space_group_name_H-M   'P 1'
#
loop_
_entity.id
_entity.type
_entity.pdbx_description
1 polymer ?
#
loop_
_entity_poly.entity_id
_entity_poly.type
_entity_poly.pdbx_seq_one_letter_code
_entity_poly.pdbx_strand_id
1 'polypeptide(L)'
;MASEAEHYTQPSSETGYKVIRRNGKVTEFNSSKIAVALTKAFLAVEGEAAKDSRRIHETVAELTRQVSENLLRRLDDGGTVHIEDIQDQVELALMRAGEYKVARSYVVYREQQSQKRAEEERKHPQPANESKLHVTLNDGTRQPLDIDRLRNLIDEACEGLAQVDNAAILRDTQRNIFDGVSEKDVEKALVMSARTFIEKDPAYSTLAARLLMDSIRREALSFVYQSPRQASQGEMADQYKDYFKTYIKTAIENELIDSELSLYDLERLGSALKAENDFSFTYLGLQTLYDRYFIHCDGTRFELPQAFYMRVAMGLAINEIDREARAIEFYNLLSSFDFMSSTPTXFNAGTXRPQLSSCXLTTVPDDLSGIYSAMRDNALLSKYAGGLGNDWTRVRGLGAHIKGTNGKSQGVVPFLKVAXDTAVAVNQGGKRKGAVCAYLETWXIDVEEFLDLRKNTGDDRRRTHDMNTANWIPDLFMKRVAEEGQWTXFSPEEVPDLHDLTGLAFEKAYSEYEEKAARGEIRNFKTMPATDLWRKMLGMLFETGHPWITFKDPCNLRSPQQHIGVVHSSNLCTEITLNTSDQEIAVCNLGSINMVQHIDANGKLDKEKLNRTVKTAMRMLDNVIEYNYYSVPQARHSNLLHRPVGLGIMGFQDALYKXRIPYSTEEAVKFADESMEAVSYYAIDASSDLAAERGKYKSYEGSLWSXGILPIDSIKXLKEARGXYLQXXESXTMDWDALRDXVKRQGMRNSNTMAIAPTATISNICGVSQSIEPTYQNLFVKSNLSGEFTVINPYMVEDLKARGLWDDVMINDLKYYDGSLLAIDRVPDELKAXYTTAFEMDARWLIEAASRRQKWLDXAQXXNLYMAEPSGKKMDNLYKLAWVRGLKTTYYXRSMGATGAEKTSTAPTTATTAKPTAPPVLKPVAKQEDDFISGEGIDAPKACSILEPDCEACQ
;
A
#
# COMPACT_ATOMS: atom_id res chain seq x y z
N MET A 1 -1.91 -30.52 35.76
CA MET A 1 -2.24 -29.20 35.30
C MET A 1 -1.08 -28.23 35.38
N ALA A 2 -0.35 -28.25 36.50
CA ALA A 2 0.84 -27.42 36.57
C ALA A 2 1.91 -27.82 35.53
N SER A 3 1.95 -29.09 35.20
CA SER A 3 2.96 -29.54 34.24
C SER A 3 2.77 -28.95 32.86
N GLU A 4 1.52 -28.65 32.47
CA GLU A 4 1.30 -28.05 31.15
C GLU A 4 1.74 -26.60 31.11
N ALA A 5 1.50 -25.88 32.19
CA ALA A 5 2.02 -24.54 32.30
C ALA A 5 3.55 -24.52 32.29
N GLU A 6 4.15 -25.56 32.86
CA GLU A 6 5.60 -25.67 32.89
C GLU A 6 6.22 -25.85 31.50
N HIS A 7 5.45 -26.39 30.55
CA HIS A 7 5.94 -26.58 29.18
C HIS A 7 5.86 -25.32 28.35
N TYR A 8 5.16 -24.29 28.81
CA TYR A 8 5.02 -23.04 28.08
C TYR A 8 6.03 -22.04 28.63
N THR A 9 6.91 -21.55 27.78
CA THR A 9 7.91 -20.57 28.17
C THR A 9 7.41 -19.16 27.85
N GLN A 10 7.42 -18.31 28.85
CA GLN A 10 6.95 -16.93 28.69
C GLN A 10 7.94 -16.17 27.80
N PRO A 11 7.46 -15.54 26.73
CA PRO A 11 8.35 -14.76 25.88
C PRO A 11 8.93 -13.56 26.63
N SER A 12 10.16 -13.20 26.31
CA SER A 12 10.80 -12.03 26.88
C SER A 12 10.08 -10.74 26.50
N SER A 13 9.34 -10.75 25.39
CA SER A 13 8.60 -9.58 24.93
C SER A 13 7.46 -9.17 25.86
N GLU A 14 7.11 -10.04 26.83
CA GLU A 14 6.04 -9.73 27.77
C GLU A 14 6.48 -8.82 28.92
N THR A 15 7.75 -8.56 29.02
CA THR A 15 8.27 -7.70 30.09
C THR A 15 7.70 -6.28 29.96
N GLY A 16 7.24 -5.73 31.08
CA GLY A 16 6.72 -4.37 31.10
C GLY A 16 5.21 -4.25 30.92
N TYR A 17 4.55 -5.38 30.65
CA TYR A 17 3.09 -5.37 30.56
C TYR A 17 2.49 -5.80 31.90
N LYS A 18 1.35 -5.21 32.25
CA LYS A 18 0.71 -5.44 33.54
C LYS A 18 -0.75 -5.79 33.37
N VAL A 19 -1.29 -6.51 34.38
CA VAL A 19 -2.70 -6.90 34.41
C VAL A 19 -3.36 -6.25 35.60
N ILE A 20 -4.51 -5.61 35.36
CA ILE A 20 -5.36 -5.05 36.42
C ILE A 20 -6.38 -6.12 36.76
N ARG A 21 -6.32 -6.61 37.98
CA ARG A 21 -7.29 -7.59 38.48
C ARG A 21 -8.58 -6.91 38.92
N ARG A 22 -9.60 -7.72 39.10
CA ARG A 22 -10.94 -7.17 39.46
C ARG A 22 -10.93 -6.37 40.74
N ASN A 23 -10.05 -6.71 41.67
CA ASN A 23 -9.95 -5.97 42.94
C ASN A 23 -9.07 -4.72 42.82
N GLY A 24 -8.64 -4.39 41.62
CA GLY A 24 -7.79 -3.23 41.38
C GLY A 24 -6.31 -3.48 41.54
N LYS A 25 -5.90 -4.66 42.03
CA LYS A 25 -4.49 -4.99 42.15
C LYS A 25 -3.86 -5.14 40.80
N VAL A 26 -2.60 -4.76 40.70
CA VAL A 26 -1.81 -4.83 39.46
C VAL A 26 -0.76 -5.91 39.62
N THR A 27 -0.73 -6.81 38.65
CA THR A 27 0.31 -7.85 38.60
C THR A 27 0.98 -7.81 37.25
N GLU A 28 2.16 -8.44 37.13
CA GLU A 28 2.83 -8.54 35.84
C GLU A 28 2.06 -9.47 34.92
N PHE A 29 2.04 -9.12 33.64
CA PHE A 29 1.45 -9.99 32.64
C PHE A 29 2.28 -11.28 32.55
N ASN A 30 1.61 -12.41 32.62
CA ASN A 30 2.26 -13.71 32.58
C ASN A 30 1.40 -14.65 31.75
N SER A 31 1.84 -14.94 30.53
CA SER A 31 1.08 -15.76 29.62
C SER A 31 0.96 -17.21 30.10
N SER A 32 1.83 -17.65 31.00
CA SER A 32 1.69 -19.02 31.53
C SER A 32 0.39 -19.19 32.31
N LYS A 33 -0.14 -18.11 32.90
CA LYS A 33 -1.45 -18.17 33.57
C LYS A 33 -2.58 -18.40 32.59
N ILE A 34 -2.45 -17.86 31.38
CA ILE A 34 -3.42 -18.13 30.31
C ILE A 34 -3.36 -19.60 29.94
N ALA A 35 -2.14 -20.15 29.83
CA ALA A 35 -1.96 -21.57 29.49
C ALA A 35 -2.60 -22.46 30.56
N VAL A 36 -2.45 -22.12 31.82
CA VAL A 36 -3.08 -22.88 32.91
C VAL A 36 -4.60 -22.85 32.78
N ALA A 37 -5.17 -21.67 32.53
CA ALA A 37 -6.63 -21.54 32.42
C ALA A 37 -7.16 -22.33 31.24
N LEU A 38 -6.46 -22.29 30.10
CA LEU A 38 -6.84 -23.07 28.95
C LEU A 38 -6.75 -24.57 29.21
N THR A 39 -5.68 -24.99 29.87
CA THR A 39 -5.51 -26.39 30.20
C THR A 39 -6.66 -26.88 31.08
N LYS A 40 -7.01 -26.09 32.09
CA LYS A 40 -8.13 -26.46 32.97
C LYS A 40 -9.44 -26.60 32.19
N ALA A 41 -9.67 -25.71 31.22
CA ALA A 41 -10.87 -25.75 30.41
C ALA A 41 -10.92 -27.03 29.55
N PHE A 42 -9.78 -27.39 28.91
CA PHE A 42 -9.72 -28.61 28.13
C PHE A 42 -9.94 -29.86 29.00
N LEU A 43 -9.31 -29.89 30.18
CA LEU A 43 -9.45 -31.04 31.04
C LEU A 43 -10.86 -31.18 31.63
N ALA A 44 -11.54 -30.07 31.83
CA ALA A 44 -12.93 -30.09 32.29
C ALA A 44 -13.85 -30.78 31.28
N VAL A 45 -13.50 -30.66 30.02
CA VAL A 45 -14.30 -31.25 28.92
C VAL A 45 -13.85 -32.68 28.62
N GLU A 46 -12.54 -32.92 28.53
CA GLU A 46 -11.99 -34.20 28.08
C GLU A 46 -11.59 -35.17 29.19
N GLY A 47 -11.57 -34.69 30.44
CA GLY A 47 -11.25 -35.53 31.61
C GLY A 47 -9.76 -35.48 31.94
N GLU A 48 -9.48 -35.83 33.18
CA GLU A 48 -8.11 -35.78 33.72
C GLU A 48 -7.16 -36.74 33.02
N ALA A 49 -7.70 -37.81 32.41
CA ALA A 49 -6.87 -38.76 31.69
C ALA A 49 -6.19 -38.09 30.50
N ALA A 50 -6.70 -36.97 30.04
CA ALA A 50 -6.14 -36.23 28.88
C ALA A 50 -5.00 -35.29 29.27
N LYS A 51 -4.59 -35.22 30.53
CA LYS A 51 -3.60 -34.26 30.97
C LYS A 51 -2.24 -34.41 30.30
N ASP A 52 -1.92 -35.62 29.84
CA ASP A 52 -0.65 -35.86 29.17
C ASP A 52 -0.77 -35.87 27.66
N SER A 53 -1.93 -35.48 27.14
CA SER A 53 -2.16 -35.46 25.70
C SER A 53 -1.27 -34.41 25.02
N ARG A 54 -0.47 -34.89 24.07
CA ARG A 54 0.37 -33.98 23.29
C ARG A 54 -0.48 -33.00 22.49
N ARG A 55 -1.60 -33.47 21.96
CA ARG A 55 -2.52 -32.62 21.23
C ARG A 55 -2.99 -31.44 22.07
N ILE A 56 -3.38 -31.69 23.32
CA ILE A 56 -3.83 -30.63 24.21
C ILE A 56 -2.68 -29.67 24.52
N HIS A 57 -1.48 -30.19 24.80
CA HIS A 57 -0.33 -29.34 25.09
C HIS A 57 -0.05 -28.39 23.91
N GLU A 58 -0.05 -28.93 22.72
CA GLU A 58 0.22 -28.12 21.53
C GLU A 58 -0.87 -27.09 21.27
N THR A 59 -2.13 -27.50 21.44
CA THR A 59 -3.25 -26.59 21.24
C THR A 59 -3.22 -25.45 22.26
N VAL A 60 -2.97 -25.77 23.51
CA VAL A 60 -2.88 -24.76 24.56
C VAL A 60 -1.73 -23.78 24.27
N ALA A 61 -0.56 -24.30 23.86
CA ALA A 61 0.56 -23.43 23.56
C ALA A 61 0.23 -22.48 22.42
N GLU A 62 -0.42 -22.99 21.36
CA GLU A 62 -0.77 -22.14 20.23
C GLU A 62 -1.83 -21.10 20.59
N LEU A 63 -2.86 -21.51 21.31
CA LEU A 63 -3.90 -20.56 21.72
C LEU A 63 -3.35 -19.53 22.69
N THR A 64 -2.46 -19.92 23.60
CA THR A 64 -1.82 -18.98 24.51
C THR A 64 -1.02 -17.94 23.74
N ARG A 65 -0.28 -18.39 22.71
CA ARG A 65 0.48 -17.47 21.88
C ARG A 65 -0.45 -16.49 21.17
N GLN A 66 -1.54 -16.99 20.60
CA GLN A 66 -2.49 -16.13 19.89
C GLN A 66 -3.12 -15.08 20.81
N VAL A 67 -3.55 -15.51 21.98
CA VAL A 67 -4.18 -14.58 22.94
C VAL A 67 -3.18 -13.52 23.39
N SER A 68 -1.97 -13.96 23.75
CA SER A 68 -0.95 -13.03 24.21
C SER A 68 -0.57 -12.02 23.14
N GLU A 69 -0.37 -12.49 21.91
CA GLU A 69 -0.02 -11.59 20.83
C GLU A 69 -1.13 -10.58 20.55
N ASN A 70 -2.38 -11.05 20.53
CA ASN A 70 -3.49 -10.14 20.26
C ASN A 70 -3.64 -9.07 21.34
N LEU A 71 -3.43 -9.45 22.60
CA LEU A 71 -3.52 -8.48 23.69
C LEU A 71 -2.37 -7.47 23.63
N LEU A 72 -1.14 -7.96 23.44
CA LEU A 72 0.02 -7.09 23.58
C LEU A 72 0.30 -6.23 22.34
N ARG A 73 -0.19 -6.64 21.17
CA ARG A 73 -0.02 -5.82 19.98
C ARG A 73 -0.66 -4.46 20.07
N ARG A 74 -1.73 -4.37 20.85
CA ARG A 74 -2.44 -3.10 21.04
C ARG A 74 -1.69 -2.14 21.94
N LEU A 75 -0.68 -2.64 22.66
CA LEU A 75 0.08 -1.89 23.67
C LEU A 75 1.54 -1.89 23.28
N ASP A 76 1.97 -0.94 22.48
CA ASP A 76 3.27 -0.99 21.80
C ASP A 76 4.44 -1.28 22.74
N ASP A 77 4.72 -0.42 23.72
CA ASP A 77 5.92 -0.54 24.55
C ASP A 77 5.55 -0.73 26.02
N GLY A 78 4.64 -1.62 26.28
CA GLY A 78 4.18 -1.85 27.62
C GLY A 78 2.85 -1.17 27.86
N GLY A 79 2.26 -1.41 29.01
CA GLY A 79 0.96 -0.88 29.34
C GLY A 79 0.19 -1.89 30.17
N THR A 80 -1.09 -1.66 30.34
CA THR A 80 -1.93 -2.48 31.20
C THR A 80 -3.11 -3.06 30.44
N VAL A 81 -3.52 -4.27 30.85
CA VAL A 81 -4.72 -4.94 30.34
C VAL A 81 -5.58 -5.34 31.52
N HIS A 82 -6.88 -5.17 31.38
CA HIS A 82 -7.80 -5.64 32.44
C HIS A 82 -7.99 -7.16 32.29
N ILE A 83 -8.13 -7.84 33.44
CA ILE A 83 -8.25 -9.31 33.43
C ILE A 83 -9.46 -9.76 32.60
N GLU A 84 -10.54 -9.00 32.58
CA GLU A 84 -11.72 -9.40 31.80
C GLU A 84 -11.45 -9.37 30.31
N ASP A 85 -10.59 -8.47 29.85
CA ASP A 85 -10.20 -8.44 28.44
C ASP A 85 -9.41 -9.70 28.07
N ILE A 86 -8.56 -10.17 28.99
CA ILE A 86 -7.83 -11.41 28.79
C ILE A 86 -8.81 -12.59 28.65
N GLN A 87 -9.80 -12.63 29.54
CA GLN A 87 -10.78 -13.71 29.50
C GLN A 87 -11.62 -13.68 28.23
N ASP A 88 -11.99 -12.49 27.77
CA ASP A 88 -12.71 -12.35 26.50
C ASP A 88 -11.88 -12.89 25.34
N GLN A 89 -10.58 -12.59 25.34
CA GLN A 89 -9.72 -13.06 24.25
C GLN A 89 -9.54 -14.57 24.31
N VAL A 90 -9.51 -15.16 25.50
CA VAL A 90 -9.43 -16.61 25.63
C VAL A 90 -10.67 -17.27 25.03
N GLU A 91 -11.85 -16.74 25.35
CA GLU A 91 -13.11 -17.26 24.79
C GLU A 91 -13.09 -17.19 23.28
N LEU A 92 -12.67 -16.04 22.74
CA LEU A 92 -12.67 -15.83 21.31
C LEU A 92 -11.71 -16.79 20.62
N ALA A 93 -10.53 -16.97 21.19
CA ALA A 93 -9.54 -17.88 20.60
C ALA A 93 -10.05 -19.32 20.58
N LEU A 94 -10.71 -19.76 21.66
CA LEU A 94 -11.29 -21.08 21.70
C LEU A 94 -12.36 -21.27 20.63
N MET A 95 -13.21 -20.27 20.45
CA MET A 95 -14.26 -20.34 19.45
C MET A 95 -13.69 -20.35 18.04
N ARG A 96 -12.68 -19.53 17.80
CA ARG A 96 -12.04 -19.49 16.48
C ARG A 96 -11.35 -20.79 16.11
N ALA A 97 -10.83 -21.46 17.13
CA ALA A 97 -10.18 -22.76 16.91
C ALA A 97 -11.18 -23.90 16.76
N GLY A 98 -12.47 -23.64 16.85
CA GLY A 98 -13.49 -24.68 16.75
C GLY A 98 -13.67 -25.49 18.01
N GLU A 99 -13.08 -25.07 19.12
CA GLU A 99 -13.19 -25.77 20.40
C GLU A 99 -14.42 -25.28 21.16
N TYR A 100 -15.59 -25.54 20.58
CA TYR A 100 -16.84 -24.96 21.09
C TYR A 100 -17.23 -25.48 22.47
N LYS A 101 -16.99 -26.77 22.70
CA LYS A 101 -17.31 -27.34 24.01
C LYS A 101 -16.42 -26.77 25.10
N VAL A 102 -15.13 -26.61 24.77
CA VAL A 102 -14.18 -26.04 25.73
C VAL A 102 -14.52 -24.58 25.98
N ALA A 103 -14.88 -23.82 24.92
CA ALA A 103 -15.27 -22.43 25.06
C ALA A 103 -16.49 -22.30 25.94
N ARG A 104 -17.47 -23.19 25.75
CA ARG A 104 -18.70 -23.17 26.57
C ARG A 104 -18.39 -23.45 28.01
N SER A 105 -17.54 -24.44 28.28
CA SER A 105 -17.12 -24.77 29.64
C SER A 105 -16.43 -23.58 30.30
N TYR A 106 -15.60 -22.89 29.56
CA TYR A 106 -14.88 -21.72 30.06
C TYR A 106 -15.84 -20.57 30.39
N VAL A 107 -16.83 -20.33 29.53
CA VAL A 107 -17.85 -19.30 29.75
C VAL A 107 -18.66 -19.61 31.00
N VAL A 108 -19.09 -20.87 31.15
CA VAL A 108 -19.88 -21.29 32.32
C VAL A 108 -19.07 -21.07 33.59
N TYR A 109 -17.80 -21.45 33.58
CA TYR A 109 -16.94 -21.26 34.75
C TYR A 109 -16.80 -19.77 35.10
N ARG A 110 -16.61 -18.93 34.10
CA ARG A 110 -16.54 -17.47 34.33
C ARG A 110 -17.80 -16.95 34.98
N GLU A 111 -18.93 -17.41 34.48
CA GLU A 111 -20.24 -16.97 34.99
C GLU A 111 -20.42 -17.38 36.44
N GLN A 112 -20.05 -18.60 36.77
CA GLN A 112 -20.14 -19.10 38.14
C GLN A 112 -19.26 -18.27 39.09
N GLN A 113 -18.04 -17.95 38.62
CA GLN A 113 -17.14 -17.14 39.45
C GLN A 113 -17.66 -15.73 39.60
N SER A 114 -18.28 -15.21 38.57
CA SER A 114 -18.88 -13.87 38.62
C SER A 114 -20.02 -13.82 39.63
N GLN A 115 -20.86 -14.87 39.64
CA GLN A 115 -21.96 -14.94 40.60
C GLN A 115 -21.46 -15.05 42.05
N LYS A 116 -20.42 -15.84 42.25
CA LYS A 116 -19.81 -15.94 43.59
C LYS A 116 -19.31 -14.59 44.08
N ARG A 117 -18.64 -13.86 43.17
CA ARG A 117 -18.12 -12.54 43.55
C ARG A 117 -19.25 -11.57 43.86
N ALA A 118 -20.34 -11.61 43.11
CA ALA A 118 -21.49 -10.75 43.33
C ALA A 118 -22.13 -11.05 44.68
N GLU A 119 -22.21 -12.34 45.05
CA GLU A 119 -22.72 -12.71 46.37
C GLU A 119 -21.85 -12.20 47.50
N GLU A 120 -20.51 -12.34 47.31
CA GLU A 120 -19.58 -11.85 48.35
C GLU A 120 -19.65 -10.33 48.48
N GLU A 121 -19.79 -9.63 47.36
CA GLU A 121 -19.93 -8.17 47.41
C GLU A 121 -21.20 -7.75 48.12
N ARG A 122 -22.28 -8.52 47.95
CA ARG A 122 -23.53 -8.23 48.67
C ARG A 122 -23.36 -8.46 50.17
N LYS A 123 -22.61 -9.50 50.54
CA LYS A 123 -22.35 -9.80 51.95
C LYS A 123 -21.42 -8.80 52.62
N HIS A 124 -20.49 -8.22 51.82
CA HIS A 124 -19.49 -7.30 52.29
C HIS A 124 -19.44 -6.07 51.37
N PRO A 125 -20.50 -5.23 51.44
CA PRO A 125 -20.52 -4.09 50.55
C PRO A 125 -19.35 -3.16 50.85
N GLN A 126 -18.59 -2.87 49.82
CA GLN A 126 -17.53 -1.89 49.95
C GLN A 126 -18.13 -0.51 49.78
N PRO A 127 -17.64 0.49 50.52
CA PRO A 127 -18.13 1.86 50.33
C PRO A 127 -17.93 2.26 48.88
N ALA A 128 -18.91 2.98 48.35
CA ALA A 128 -18.80 3.47 46.98
C ALA A 128 -17.51 4.23 46.89
N ASN A 129 -16.57 3.60 46.26
CA ASN A 129 -15.29 4.22 46.04
C ASN A 129 -15.44 5.26 44.95
N GLU A 130 -15.53 6.47 45.34
CA GLU A 130 -15.04 7.50 44.51
C GLU A 130 -13.55 7.19 44.41
N SER A 131 -13.20 6.50 43.40
CA SER A 131 -11.83 6.04 43.26
C SER A 131 -10.93 7.26 43.22
N LYS A 132 -10.24 7.50 44.29
CA LYS A 132 -9.22 8.52 44.32
C LYS A 132 -7.98 7.93 43.73
N LEU A 133 -8.02 7.77 42.41
CA LEU A 133 -6.84 7.30 41.64
C LEU A 133 -5.84 8.43 41.60
N HIS A 134 -4.58 8.07 41.77
CA HIS A 134 -3.47 9.01 41.63
C HIS A 134 -2.71 8.68 40.38
N VAL A 135 -2.15 9.69 39.76
CA VAL A 135 -1.30 9.55 38.59
C VAL A 135 0.12 9.93 38.98
N THR A 136 1.10 9.21 38.44
CA THR A 136 2.50 9.48 38.68
C THR A 136 3.05 10.27 37.49
N LEU A 137 3.57 11.47 37.77
CA LEU A 137 4.16 12.32 36.75
C LEU A 137 5.56 11.85 36.38
N ASN A 138 6.12 12.43 35.33
CA ASN A 138 7.46 12.05 34.85
C ASN A 138 8.56 12.27 35.90
N ASP A 139 8.35 13.24 36.82
CA ASP A 139 9.33 13.51 37.87
C ASP A 139 9.16 12.61 39.10
N GLY A 140 8.21 11.66 39.03
CA GLY A 140 7.94 10.76 40.15
C GLY A 140 6.92 11.25 41.14
N THR A 141 6.45 12.48 40.99
CA THR A 141 5.44 13.07 41.89
C THR A 141 4.08 12.43 41.64
N ARG A 142 3.36 12.10 42.68
CA ARG A 142 1.98 11.59 42.59
C ARG A 142 1.01 12.71 42.85
N GLN A 143 -0.04 12.73 42.02
CA GLN A 143 -1.14 13.68 42.25
C GLN A 143 -2.46 13.05 41.90
N PRO A 144 -3.58 13.56 42.39
CA PRO A 144 -4.88 12.95 42.05
C PRO A 144 -5.11 13.01 40.55
N LEU A 145 -5.72 11.93 40.03
CA LEU A 145 -6.11 11.89 38.63
C LEU A 145 -7.20 12.94 38.41
N ASP A 146 -6.99 13.76 37.39
CA ASP A 146 -7.95 14.82 37.05
C ASP A 146 -9.02 14.25 36.11
N ILE A 147 -10.07 13.71 36.75
CA ILE A 147 -11.18 13.08 36.00
C ILE A 147 -11.90 14.12 35.15
N ASP A 148 -12.02 15.34 35.64
CA ASP A 148 -12.71 16.40 34.90
C ASP A 148 -11.93 16.73 33.60
N ARG A 149 -10.60 16.73 33.68
CA ARG A 149 -9.81 16.94 32.49
C ARG A 149 -10.02 15.82 31.48
N LEU A 150 -10.04 14.58 31.92
CA LEU A 150 -10.31 13.45 31.06
C LEU A 150 -11.68 13.54 30.40
N ARG A 151 -12.69 13.90 31.23
CA ARG A 151 -14.04 14.04 30.69
C ARG A 151 -14.11 15.13 29.63
N ASN A 152 -13.48 16.29 29.93
CA ASN A 152 -13.49 17.40 28.98
C ASN A 152 -12.74 17.04 27.67
N LEU A 153 -11.64 16.32 27.80
CA LEU A 153 -10.89 15.88 26.66
C LEU A 153 -11.72 14.94 25.77
N ILE A 154 -12.40 13.98 26.40
CA ILE A 154 -13.27 13.05 25.68
C ILE A 154 -14.41 13.81 25.01
N ASP A 155 -15.04 14.74 25.74
CA ASP A 155 -16.17 15.51 25.20
C ASP A 155 -15.74 16.33 23.99
N GLU A 156 -14.59 16.99 24.09
CA GLU A 156 -14.07 17.76 22.94
C GLU A 156 -13.80 16.85 21.75
N ALA A 157 -13.20 15.69 22.01
CA ALA A 157 -12.88 14.76 20.95
C ALA A 157 -14.13 14.18 20.28
N CYS A 158 -15.23 14.13 21.03
CA CYS A 158 -16.49 13.59 20.50
C CYS A 158 -17.32 14.62 19.73
N GLU A 159 -16.89 15.86 19.66
CA GLU A 159 -17.68 16.90 18.97
C GLU A 159 -17.97 16.50 17.54
N GLY A 160 -19.24 16.57 17.17
CA GLY A 160 -19.66 16.23 15.81
C GLY A 160 -19.77 14.74 15.54
N LEU A 161 -19.50 13.91 16.55
CA LEU A 161 -19.57 12.44 16.39
C LEU A 161 -20.78 11.92 17.18
N ALA A 162 -21.93 11.88 16.51
CA ALA A 162 -23.18 11.50 17.20
C ALA A 162 -23.22 10.03 17.59
N GLN A 163 -22.41 9.20 16.98
CA GLN A 163 -22.47 7.76 17.13
C GLN A 163 -21.61 7.24 18.27
N VAL A 164 -20.90 8.09 18.99
CA VAL A 164 -19.98 7.64 20.04
C VAL A 164 -20.59 7.88 21.41
N ASP A 165 -20.20 7.03 22.37
CA ASP A 165 -20.69 7.08 23.75
C ASP A 165 -19.55 7.59 24.63
N ASN A 166 -19.61 8.88 24.97
CA ASN A 166 -18.57 9.54 25.77
C ASN A 166 -18.41 8.85 27.14
N ALA A 167 -19.51 8.54 27.79
CA ALA A 167 -19.45 7.96 29.11
C ALA A 167 -18.85 6.56 29.11
N ALA A 168 -19.13 5.79 28.07
CA ALA A 168 -18.55 4.45 27.91
C ALA A 168 -17.02 4.52 27.77
N ILE A 169 -16.52 5.50 27.05
CA ILE A 169 -15.08 5.67 26.88
C ILE A 169 -14.44 6.01 28.22
N LEU A 170 -15.06 6.92 28.99
CA LEU A 170 -14.50 7.28 30.28
C LEU A 170 -14.50 6.08 31.24
N ARG A 171 -15.64 5.35 31.32
CA ARG A 171 -15.72 4.17 32.15
C ARG A 171 -14.68 3.14 31.79
N ASP A 172 -14.52 2.85 30.48
CA ASP A 172 -13.55 1.85 30.05
C ASP A 172 -12.14 2.30 30.37
N THR A 173 -11.84 3.58 30.19
CA THR A 173 -10.52 4.12 30.53
C THR A 173 -10.22 3.95 31.98
N GLN A 174 -11.18 4.34 32.85
CA GLN A 174 -10.99 4.20 34.30
C GLN A 174 -10.79 2.76 34.73
N ARG A 175 -11.48 1.84 34.05
CA ARG A 175 -11.36 0.42 34.37
C ARG A 175 -9.94 -0.09 34.06
N ASN A 176 -9.27 0.52 33.11
CA ASN A 176 -7.96 0.04 32.61
C ASN A 176 -6.79 0.82 33.21
N ILE A 177 -6.99 1.61 34.23
CA ILE A 177 -5.89 2.29 34.93
C ILE A 177 -5.96 1.95 36.41
N PHE A 178 -4.85 2.14 37.08
CA PHE A 178 -4.69 1.78 38.49
C PHE A 178 -4.08 2.93 39.26
N ASP A 179 -4.24 2.90 40.61
CA ASP A 179 -3.68 3.95 41.43
C ASP A 179 -2.16 3.98 41.31
N GLY A 180 -1.62 5.15 40.97
CA GLY A 180 -0.20 5.31 40.73
C GLY A 180 0.22 5.16 39.26
N VAL A 181 -0.74 4.97 38.36
CA VAL A 181 -0.46 4.81 36.93
C VAL A 181 0.29 6.03 36.40
N SER A 182 1.20 5.81 35.46
CA SER A 182 1.91 6.93 34.86
C SER A 182 0.98 7.74 33.96
N GLU A 183 1.28 9.03 33.89
CA GLU A 183 0.54 9.94 33.01
C GLU A 183 0.48 9.42 31.57
N LYS A 184 1.61 8.90 31.11
CA LYS A 184 1.71 8.35 29.75
C LYS A 184 0.77 7.15 29.57
N ASP A 185 0.65 6.31 30.60
CA ASP A 185 -0.22 5.13 30.51
C ASP A 185 -1.70 5.53 30.56
N VAL A 186 -2.04 6.64 31.22
CA VAL A 186 -3.42 7.15 31.16
C VAL A 186 -3.77 7.54 29.72
N GLU A 187 -2.86 8.22 29.04
CA GLU A 187 -3.06 8.59 27.64
C GLU A 187 -3.24 7.35 26.77
N LYS A 188 -2.42 6.33 26.99
CA LYS A 188 -2.54 5.08 26.24
C LYS A 188 -3.89 4.40 26.50
N ALA A 189 -4.33 4.39 27.76
CA ALA A 189 -5.60 3.75 28.10
C ALA A 189 -6.76 4.45 27.41
N LEU A 190 -6.70 5.77 27.33
CA LEU A 190 -7.74 6.56 26.69
C LEU A 190 -7.88 6.19 25.22
N VAL A 191 -6.75 6.19 24.51
CA VAL A 191 -6.72 5.86 23.08
C VAL A 191 -7.16 4.41 22.86
N MET A 192 -6.68 3.49 23.71
CA MET A 192 -7.03 2.08 23.59
C MET A 192 -8.53 1.88 23.78
N SER A 193 -9.14 2.60 24.73
CA SER A 193 -10.59 2.47 24.95
C SER A 193 -11.35 2.83 23.68
N ALA A 194 -10.97 3.92 23.02
CA ALA A 194 -11.64 4.29 21.78
C ALA A 194 -11.39 3.24 20.68
N ARG A 195 -10.16 2.73 20.60
CA ARG A 195 -9.83 1.73 19.58
C ARG A 195 -10.66 0.46 19.70
N THR A 196 -10.93 0.03 20.90
CA THR A 196 -11.67 -1.23 21.08
C THR A 196 -13.10 -1.13 20.59
N PHE A 197 -13.64 0.09 20.43
CA PHE A 197 -14.99 0.28 19.94
C PHE A 197 -15.07 0.53 18.44
N ILE A 198 -13.94 0.51 17.71
CA ILE A 198 -13.95 0.82 16.27
C ILE A 198 -14.86 -0.14 15.52
N GLU A 199 -14.86 -1.42 15.88
CA GLU A 199 -15.71 -2.40 15.21
C GLU A 199 -17.20 -2.12 15.42
N LYS A 200 -17.57 -1.38 16.45
CA LYS A 200 -18.96 -1.01 16.70
C LYS A 200 -19.39 0.17 15.85
N ASP A 201 -18.47 1.04 15.56
CA ASP A 201 -18.76 2.19 14.71
C ASP A 201 -17.45 2.81 14.25
N PRO A 202 -17.27 3.08 12.93
CA PRO A 202 -16.03 3.69 12.47
C PRO A 202 -15.77 5.08 13.06
N ALA A 203 -16.78 5.77 13.58
CA ALA A 203 -16.55 7.05 14.25
C ALA A 203 -15.58 6.93 15.43
N TYR A 204 -15.48 5.76 16.03
CA TYR A 204 -14.50 5.56 17.12
C TYR A 204 -13.06 5.62 16.62
N SER A 205 -12.81 5.37 15.34
CA SER A 205 -11.48 5.58 14.79
C SER A 205 -11.13 7.07 14.77
N THR A 206 -12.08 7.91 14.40
CA THR A 206 -11.90 9.37 14.47
C THR A 206 -11.70 9.82 15.92
N LEU A 207 -12.49 9.28 16.84
CA LEU A 207 -12.34 9.61 18.25
C LEU A 207 -10.96 9.20 18.75
N ALA A 208 -10.50 8.00 18.43
CA ALA A 208 -9.19 7.54 18.87
C ALA A 208 -8.09 8.45 18.35
N ALA A 209 -8.22 8.89 17.08
CA ALA A 209 -7.24 9.83 16.51
C ALA A 209 -7.21 11.14 17.28
N ARG A 210 -8.38 11.67 17.63
CA ARG A 210 -8.45 12.94 18.33
C ARG A 210 -7.88 12.83 19.75
N LEU A 211 -8.08 11.68 20.41
CA LEU A 211 -7.46 11.46 21.71
C LEU A 211 -5.94 11.31 21.60
N LEU A 212 -5.48 10.61 20.55
CA LEU A 212 -4.05 10.52 20.27
C LEU A 212 -3.46 11.90 20.01
N MET A 213 -4.22 12.76 19.31
CA MET A 213 -3.76 14.11 18.99
C MET A 213 -3.43 14.90 20.26
N ASP A 214 -4.17 14.71 21.34
CA ASP A 214 -3.87 15.39 22.59
C ASP A 214 -2.49 15.03 23.12
N SER A 215 -2.14 13.74 23.08
CA SER A 215 -0.80 13.34 23.56
C SER A 215 0.29 13.81 22.61
N ILE A 216 0.01 13.82 21.32
CA ILE A 216 0.97 14.34 20.33
C ILE A 216 1.23 15.84 20.59
N ARG A 217 0.17 16.61 20.88
CA ARG A 217 0.34 18.03 21.21
C ARG A 217 1.19 18.23 22.46
N ARG A 218 0.94 17.43 23.50
CA ARG A 218 1.73 17.53 24.73
C ARG A 218 3.20 17.29 24.43
N GLU A 219 3.51 16.22 23.70
CA GLU A 219 4.89 15.88 23.38
C GLU A 219 5.57 16.99 22.58
N ALA A 220 4.90 17.47 21.53
CA ALA A 220 5.48 18.45 20.63
C ALA A 220 5.67 19.80 21.31
N LEU A 221 4.64 20.29 21.99
CA LEU A 221 4.72 21.60 22.63
C LEU A 221 5.74 21.60 23.77
N SER A 222 5.80 20.51 24.55
CA SER A 222 6.75 20.42 25.64
C SER A 222 8.17 20.44 25.12
N PHE A 223 8.44 19.80 23.99
CA PHE A 223 9.77 19.76 23.41
C PHE A 223 10.19 21.14 22.86
N VAL A 224 9.33 21.77 22.06
CA VAL A 224 9.76 23.02 21.41
C VAL A 224 9.86 24.17 22.41
N TYR A 225 9.03 24.17 23.46
CA TYR A 225 9.08 25.25 24.46
C TYR A 225 9.96 24.91 25.65
N GLN A 226 10.51 23.69 25.69
CA GLN A 226 11.43 23.26 26.76
C GLN A 226 10.82 23.36 28.14
N SER A 227 9.51 23.13 28.24
CA SER A 227 8.80 23.11 29.50
C SER A 227 7.50 22.31 29.31
N PRO A 228 6.97 21.67 30.36
CA PRO A 228 5.74 20.92 30.21
C PRO A 228 4.59 21.81 29.74
N ARG A 229 3.93 21.39 28.67
CA ARG A 229 2.83 22.14 28.08
C ARG A 229 1.77 21.20 27.53
N GLN A 230 0.53 21.67 27.61
CA GLN A 230 -0.62 21.00 27.05
C GLN A 230 -1.50 22.04 26.37
N ALA A 231 -2.22 21.61 25.37
CA ALA A 231 -3.21 22.46 24.70
C ALA A 231 -4.37 21.60 24.24
N SER A 232 -5.56 22.10 24.43
CA SER A 232 -6.75 21.48 23.86
C SER A 232 -6.80 21.80 22.35
N GLN A 233 -7.65 21.08 21.63
CA GLN A 233 -7.87 21.37 20.21
C GLN A 233 -8.33 22.83 20.04
N GLY A 234 -9.23 23.28 20.87
CA GLY A 234 -9.72 24.67 20.77
C GLY A 234 -8.64 25.70 20.98
N GLU A 235 -7.69 25.41 21.89
CA GLU A 235 -6.59 26.34 22.16
C GLU A 235 -5.60 26.42 20.99
N MET A 236 -5.48 25.34 20.22
CA MET A 236 -4.53 25.32 19.10
C MET A 236 -4.89 26.28 17.98
N ALA A 237 -6.16 26.67 17.86
CA ALA A 237 -6.54 27.68 16.88
C ALA A 237 -5.73 28.96 17.07
N ASP A 238 -5.45 29.31 18.31
CA ASP A 238 -4.66 30.52 18.63
C ASP A 238 -3.17 30.22 18.76
N GLN A 239 -2.79 29.00 19.15
CA GLN A 239 -1.41 28.68 19.49
C GLN A 239 -0.59 28.17 18.32
N TYR A 240 -1.21 27.69 17.26
CA TYR A 240 -0.45 27.09 16.15
C TYR A 240 0.54 28.07 15.54
N LYS A 241 0.15 29.34 15.42
CA LYS A 241 0.99 30.35 14.80
C LYS A 241 2.32 30.52 15.56
N ASP A 242 2.24 30.68 16.89
CA ASP A 242 3.43 30.80 17.70
C ASP A 242 4.24 29.51 17.71
N TYR A 243 3.55 28.37 17.87
CA TYR A 243 4.20 27.09 17.83
C TYR A 243 4.97 26.89 16.52
N PHE A 244 4.39 27.30 15.39
CA PHE A 244 5.03 27.10 14.10
C PHE A 244 6.38 27.81 14.01
N LYS A 245 6.45 29.05 14.46
CA LYS A 245 7.70 29.80 14.48
C LYS A 245 8.75 29.09 15.35
N THR A 246 8.32 28.65 16.54
CA THR A 246 9.23 27.99 17.46
C THR A 246 9.65 26.64 16.93
N TYR A 247 8.74 25.93 16.28
CA TYR A 247 9.02 24.64 15.65
C TYR A 247 10.11 24.79 14.57
N ILE A 248 10.00 25.79 13.70
CA ILE A 248 10.98 26.01 12.65
C ILE A 248 12.36 26.27 13.28
N LYS A 249 12.40 27.15 14.27
CA LYS A 249 13.65 27.46 14.98
C LYS A 249 14.25 26.21 15.61
N THR A 250 13.44 25.44 16.31
CA THR A 250 13.89 24.23 17.00
C THR A 250 14.42 23.20 16.00
N ALA A 251 13.70 22.99 14.89
CA ALA A 251 14.10 22.01 13.89
C ALA A 251 15.42 22.39 13.23
N ILE A 252 15.63 23.69 12.97
CA ILE A 252 16.89 24.17 12.38
C ILE A 252 18.04 24.00 13.39
N GLU A 253 17.81 24.35 14.65
CA GLU A 253 18.83 24.21 15.69
C GLU A 253 19.27 22.77 15.87
N ASN A 254 18.38 21.83 15.64
CA ASN A 254 18.70 20.40 15.73
C ASN A 254 19.14 19.81 14.40
N GLU A 255 19.35 20.64 13.39
CA GLU A 255 19.87 20.26 12.08
C GLU A 255 18.96 19.26 11.37
N LEU A 256 17.65 19.41 11.53
CA LEU A 256 16.68 18.50 10.95
C LEU A 256 16.01 19.07 9.71
N ILE A 257 15.91 20.38 9.57
CA ILE A 257 15.38 21.01 8.37
C ILE A 257 16.34 22.05 7.84
N ASP A 258 16.12 22.40 6.57
CA ASP A 258 16.96 23.35 5.87
C ASP A 258 16.78 24.75 6.48
N SER A 259 17.90 25.41 6.80
CA SER A 259 17.88 26.75 7.36
C SER A 259 17.21 27.76 6.43
N GLU A 260 17.15 27.49 5.13
CA GLU A 260 16.46 28.34 4.17
C GLU A 260 14.98 28.54 4.54
N LEU A 261 14.38 27.57 5.23
CA LEU A 261 12.97 27.69 5.63
C LEU A 261 12.74 28.83 6.62
N SER A 262 13.78 29.23 7.37
CA SER A 262 13.61 30.35 8.29
C SER A 262 13.49 31.69 7.56
N LEU A 263 13.84 31.75 6.29
CA LEU A 263 13.77 32.99 5.50
C LEU A 263 12.39 33.30 4.95
N TYR A 264 11.47 32.35 5.07
CA TYR A 264 10.05 32.61 4.73
C TYR A 264 9.46 33.60 5.74
N ASP A 265 8.36 34.21 5.34
CA ASP A 265 7.55 35.02 6.27
C ASP A 265 6.75 34.04 7.15
N LEU A 266 7.36 33.67 8.29
CA LEU A 266 6.78 32.65 9.15
C LEU A 266 5.50 33.11 9.83
N GLU A 267 5.35 34.42 10.02
CA GLU A 267 4.08 34.95 10.55
C GLU A 267 2.94 34.70 9.59
N ARG A 268 3.16 34.98 8.31
CA ARG A 268 2.16 34.76 7.28
C ARG A 268 1.83 33.27 7.15
N LEU A 269 2.84 32.42 7.12
CA LEU A 269 2.63 30.98 6.98
C LEU A 269 1.92 30.41 8.20
N GLY A 270 2.33 30.83 9.40
CA GLY A 270 1.67 30.36 10.62
C GLY A 270 0.21 30.73 10.67
N SER A 271 -0.11 31.94 10.19
CA SER A 271 -1.50 32.39 10.14
C SER A 271 -2.37 31.59 9.17
N ALA A 272 -1.75 30.95 8.20
CA ALA A 272 -2.48 30.15 7.20
C ALA A 272 -2.80 28.72 7.69
N LEU A 273 -2.21 28.29 8.80
CA LEU A 273 -2.42 26.93 9.29
C LEU A 273 -3.88 26.77 9.78
N LYS A 274 -4.45 25.63 9.43
CA LYS A 274 -5.84 25.32 9.76
C LYS A 274 -5.88 24.29 10.87
N ALA A 275 -5.93 24.73 12.11
CA ALA A 275 -5.92 23.85 13.27
C ALA A 275 -7.05 22.84 13.23
N GLU A 276 -8.21 23.24 12.66
CA GLU A 276 -9.37 22.36 12.60
C GLU A 276 -9.10 21.09 11.81
N ASN A 277 -8.11 21.11 10.91
CA ASN A 277 -7.77 19.93 10.12
C ASN A 277 -7.05 18.87 10.93
N ASP A 278 -6.59 19.20 12.15
CA ASP A 278 -6.07 18.18 13.05
C ASP A 278 -7.14 17.19 13.49
N PHE A 279 -8.42 17.53 13.34
CA PHE A 279 -9.52 16.65 13.71
C PHE A 279 -10.05 15.81 12.53
N SER A 280 -9.34 15.79 11.41
CA SER A 280 -9.79 15.08 10.19
C SER A 280 -9.26 13.65 10.08
N PHE A 281 -8.37 13.22 10.95
CA PHE A 281 -7.68 11.94 10.81
C PHE A 281 -8.49 10.78 11.34
N THR A 282 -8.26 9.60 10.74
CA THR A 282 -8.56 8.34 11.38
C THR A 282 -7.40 7.98 12.30
N TYR A 283 -7.63 7.02 13.19
CA TYR A 283 -6.56 6.58 14.07
C TYR A 283 -5.37 6.02 13.26
N LEU A 284 -5.65 5.16 12.27
CA LEU A 284 -4.60 4.60 11.44
C LEU A 284 -3.78 5.71 10.77
N GLY A 285 -4.46 6.72 10.24
CA GLY A 285 -3.77 7.80 9.54
C GLY A 285 -2.85 8.59 10.47
N LEU A 286 -3.36 8.98 11.62
CA LEU A 286 -2.56 9.80 12.53
C LEU A 286 -1.41 9.01 13.14
N GLN A 287 -1.67 7.76 13.53
CA GLN A 287 -0.62 6.90 14.08
C GLN A 287 0.49 6.68 13.04
N THR A 288 0.11 6.50 11.78
CA THR A 288 1.09 6.34 10.70
C THR A 288 1.96 7.58 10.56
N LEU A 289 1.34 8.77 10.57
CA LEU A 289 2.10 10.01 10.51
C LEU A 289 3.06 10.13 11.69
N TYR A 290 2.57 9.85 12.88
CA TYR A 290 3.37 9.96 14.09
C TYR A 290 4.56 9.02 14.06
N ASP A 291 4.34 7.77 13.72
CA ASP A 291 5.39 6.76 13.78
C ASP A 291 6.43 6.93 12.67
N ARG A 292 6.00 7.37 11.50
CA ARG A 292 6.86 7.25 10.31
C ARG A 292 7.22 8.58 9.64
N TYR A 293 6.41 9.61 9.80
CA TYR A 293 6.59 10.83 9.00
C TYR A 293 7.05 12.03 9.79
N PHE A 294 6.53 12.20 11.01
CA PHE A 294 6.85 13.40 11.79
C PHE A 294 8.32 13.42 12.15
N ILE A 295 8.93 14.60 11.99
CA ILE A 295 10.33 14.81 12.38
C ILE A 295 10.45 14.60 13.89
N HIS A 296 11.53 13.95 14.29
CA HIS A 296 11.80 13.71 15.70
C HIS A 296 13.25 13.99 16.02
N CYS A 297 13.52 14.24 17.31
CA CYS A 297 14.86 14.37 17.85
C CYS A 297 15.03 13.27 18.88
N ASP A 298 15.88 12.29 18.57
CA ASP A 298 16.10 11.12 19.45
C ASP A 298 14.79 10.46 19.89
N GLY A 299 13.86 10.34 18.96
CA GLY A 299 12.60 9.66 19.21
C GLY A 299 11.46 10.54 19.70
N THR A 300 11.76 11.77 20.11
CA THR A 300 10.71 12.70 20.51
C THR A 300 10.17 13.42 19.30
N ARG A 301 8.89 13.20 19.00
CA ARG A 301 8.24 13.88 17.88
C ARG A 301 7.80 15.26 18.31
N PHE A 302 8.19 16.26 17.52
CA PHE A 302 7.81 17.64 17.85
C PHE A 302 7.12 18.34 16.69
N GLU A 303 6.82 17.59 15.65
CA GLU A 303 6.14 18.12 14.45
C GLU A 303 4.66 17.81 14.54
N LEU A 304 3.81 18.83 14.67
CA LEU A 304 2.36 18.64 14.63
C LEU A 304 1.90 18.56 13.19
N PRO A 305 0.70 17.99 12.93
CA PRO A 305 0.32 17.71 11.54
C PRO A 305 0.35 18.93 10.63
N GLN A 306 -0.15 20.08 11.08
CA GLN A 306 -0.20 21.23 10.19
C GLN A 306 1.19 21.81 9.94
N ALA A 307 2.10 21.69 10.92
CA ALA A 307 3.50 22.05 10.71
C ALA A 307 4.16 21.10 9.72
N PHE A 308 3.84 19.82 9.81
CA PHE A 308 4.34 18.81 8.86
C PHE A 308 3.94 19.17 7.44
N TYR A 309 2.66 19.43 7.21
CA TYR A 309 2.21 19.76 5.86
C TYR A 309 2.81 21.07 5.37
N MET A 310 2.96 22.05 6.27
CA MET A 310 3.56 23.32 5.83
C MET A 310 5.05 23.14 5.55
N ARG A 311 5.76 22.29 6.32
CA ARG A 311 7.17 22.03 6.03
C ARG A 311 7.34 21.43 4.63
N VAL A 312 6.50 20.45 4.29
CA VAL A 312 6.55 19.83 2.95
C VAL A 312 6.26 20.89 1.88
N ALA A 313 5.23 21.71 2.11
CA ALA A 313 4.84 22.75 1.17
C ALA A 313 5.96 23.79 0.99
N MET A 314 6.62 24.17 2.09
CA MET A 314 7.71 25.16 2.01
C MET A 314 8.87 24.58 1.21
N GLY A 315 9.20 23.31 1.42
CA GLY A 315 10.26 22.70 0.63
C GLY A 315 9.94 22.73 -0.85
N LEU A 316 8.71 22.37 -1.21
CA LEU A 316 8.33 22.34 -2.61
C LEU A 316 8.21 23.73 -3.24
N ALA A 317 7.98 24.77 -2.44
CA ALA A 317 7.82 26.12 -2.93
C ALA A 317 9.13 26.94 -2.89
N ILE A 318 10.21 26.32 -2.45
CA ILE A 318 11.42 27.08 -2.07
C ILE A 318 11.99 27.91 -3.24
N ASN A 319 11.82 27.46 -4.47
CA ASN A 319 12.35 28.16 -5.63
C ASN A 319 11.29 29.00 -6.37
N GLU A 320 10.08 29.12 -5.81
CA GLU A 320 9.04 29.93 -6.41
C GLU A 320 9.29 31.41 -6.14
N ILE A 321 8.85 32.26 -7.06
CA ILE A 321 9.03 33.71 -6.92
C ILE A 321 8.24 34.22 -5.70
N ASP A 322 6.94 33.92 -5.64
CA ASP A 322 6.12 34.25 -4.47
C ASP A 322 5.97 32.99 -3.63
N ARG A 323 7.04 32.60 -2.97
CA ARG A 323 7.07 31.29 -2.33
C ARG A 323 6.13 31.17 -1.15
N GLU A 324 5.83 32.26 -0.43
CA GLU A 324 4.83 32.19 0.64
C GLU A 324 3.46 31.86 0.08
N ALA A 325 3.02 32.53 -0.98
CA ALA A 325 1.72 32.24 -1.58
C ALA A 325 1.67 30.79 -2.10
N ARG A 326 2.75 30.35 -2.73
CA ARG A 326 2.79 29.00 -3.25
C ARG A 326 2.81 27.96 -2.13
N ALA A 327 3.57 28.22 -1.07
CA ALA A 327 3.60 27.30 0.07
C ALA A 327 2.21 27.15 0.67
N ILE A 328 1.48 28.26 0.81
CA ILE A 328 0.11 28.23 1.34
C ILE A 328 -0.79 27.42 0.42
N GLU A 329 -0.67 27.63 -0.89
CA GLU A 329 -1.45 26.87 -1.87
C GLU A 329 -1.18 25.37 -1.76
N PHE A 330 0.09 24.98 -1.70
CA PHE A 330 0.50 23.58 -1.58
C PHE A 330 0.04 23.01 -0.25
N TYR A 331 0.20 23.77 0.81
CA TYR A 331 -0.23 23.36 2.15
C TYR A 331 -1.74 23.08 2.16
N ASN A 332 -2.52 23.97 1.60
CA ASN A 332 -3.98 23.80 1.59
C ASN A 332 -4.38 22.50 0.87
N LEU A 333 -3.67 22.17 -0.20
CA LEU A 333 -3.96 20.95 -0.95
C LEU A 333 -3.67 19.71 -0.12
N LEU A 334 -2.53 19.72 0.58
CA LEU A 334 -2.14 18.57 1.40
C LEU A 334 -3.02 18.44 2.65
N SER A 335 -3.23 19.54 3.33
CA SER A 335 -3.95 19.54 4.60
C SER A 335 -5.42 19.15 4.46
N SER A 336 -6.01 19.45 3.31
CA SER A 336 -7.41 19.10 3.04
C SER A 336 -7.59 17.65 2.60
N PHE A 337 -6.49 16.93 2.35
CA PHE A 337 -6.51 15.57 1.81
C PHE A 337 -6.98 15.50 0.36
N ASP A 338 -6.99 16.61 -0.35
CA ASP A 338 -7.35 16.58 -1.75
C ASP A 338 -6.31 15.89 -2.62
N PHE A 339 -5.07 15.94 -2.17
CA PHE A 339 -3.92 15.38 -2.87
C PHE A 339 -2.85 15.03 -1.85
N MET A 340 -2.07 13.99 -2.13
CA MET A 340 -0.95 13.68 -1.27
C MET A 340 0.27 13.34 -2.10
N SER A 341 1.41 13.92 -1.74
CA SER A 341 2.69 13.58 -2.35
C SER A 341 3.11 12.18 -1.93
N SER A 342 4.00 11.58 -2.71
CA SER A 342 4.51 10.25 -2.36
C SER A 342 5.31 10.29 -1.06
N THR A 343 5.51 9.12 -0.50
CA THR A 343 6.15 8.97 0.81
C THR A 343 7.53 9.64 0.88
N PRO A 344 8.44 9.47 -0.06
CA PRO A 344 9.74 10.15 0.06
C PRO A 344 9.62 11.67 0.12
N THR A 345 8.66 12.22 -0.58
CA THR A 345 8.40 13.65 -0.48
C THR A 345 7.94 14.04 0.92
N UNK A 346 7.14 13.31 1.34
CA UNK A 346 6.65 13.54 2.57
C UNK A 346 7.63 13.43 3.61
N PHE A 347 8.56 12.51 3.54
CA PHE A 347 9.65 12.37 4.52
C PHE A 347 10.62 13.54 4.46
N ASN A 348 11.05 13.94 3.28
CA ASN A 348 12.28 14.68 3.10
C ASN A 348 12.16 16.12 2.62
N ALA A 349 10.97 16.55 2.19
CA ALA A 349 10.84 17.94 1.72
C ALA A 349 11.10 18.90 2.88
N GLY A 350 11.94 19.91 2.63
CA GLY A 350 12.29 20.88 3.64
C GLY A 350 13.45 20.46 4.52
N THR A 351 13.95 19.26 4.34
CA THR A 351 15.09 18.79 5.14
C THR A 351 16.43 19.10 4.46
N UNK A 352 17.28 18.77 5.10
CA UNK A 352 18.57 19.04 4.71
C UNK A 352 19.04 18.34 3.53
N ARG A 353 18.50 17.07 3.34
CA ARG A 353 18.85 16.30 2.16
C ARG A 353 17.57 15.82 1.48
N PRO A 354 16.99 16.63 0.60
CA PRO A 354 15.63 16.36 0.10
C PRO A 354 15.62 15.38 -1.07
N GLN A 355 15.85 14.11 -0.80
CA GLN A 355 15.62 13.07 -1.79
C GLN A 355 14.12 12.80 -1.79
N LEU A 356 13.40 13.26 -2.82
CA LEU A 356 11.95 13.28 -2.84
C LEU A 356 11.34 12.30 -3.83
N SER A 357 12.14 11.77 -4.76
CA SER A 357 11.61 10.91 -5.82
C SER A 357 11.51 9.46 -5.34
N SER A 358 10.46 8.78 -5.77
CA SER A 358 10.20 7.42 -5.30
C SER A 358 10.77 6.34 -6.19
N CYS A 359 10.96 6.64 -7.46
CA CYS A 359 11.29 5.60 -8.44
C CYS A 359 12.53 5.93 -9.24
N UNK A 360 13.44 4.97 -9.50
CA UNK A 360 14.55 5.05 -10.22
C UNK A 360 14.65 3.85 -11.03
N LEU A 361 14.92 3.90 -12.34
CA LEU A 361 15.06 2.79 -13.29
C LEU A 361 16.46 2.78 -13.89
N THR A 362 17.09 1.61 -13.87
CA THR A 362 18.47 1.44 -14.35
C THR A 362 18.52 0.30 -15.36
N THR A 363 19.27 0.48 -16.45
CA THR A 363 19.55 -0.64 -17.35
C THR A 363 21.02 -1.04 -17.15
N VAL A 364 21.25 -2.34 -16.96
CA VAL A 364 22.56 -2.86 -16.58
C VAL A 364 23.33 -3.24 -17.83
N PRO A 365 24.59 -2.75 -17.99
CA PRO A 365 25.37 -3.11 -19.17
C PRO A 365 26.00 -4.49 -19.08
N ASP A 366 26.50 -4.98 -20.19
CA ASP A 366 27.09 -6.32 -20.28
C ASP A 366 28.61 -6.26 -20.13
N ASP A 367 29.08 -5.73 -19.03
CA ASP A 367 30.51 -5.82 -18.67
C ASP A 367 30.62 -5.76 -17.16
N LEU A 368 31.66 -6.37 -16.65
CA LEU A 368 31.78 -6.56 -15.20
C LEU A 368 31.83 -5.22 -14.47
N SER A 369 32.63 -4.27 -14.99
CA SER A 369 32.71 -2.96 -14.35
C SER A 369 31.35 -2.27 -14.34
N GLY A 370 30.61 -2.32 -15.46
CA GLY A 370 29.30 -1.71 -15.55
C GLY A 370 28.27 -2.39 -14.66
N ILE A 371 28.34 -3.74 -14.55
CA ILE A 371 27.43 -4.47 -13.64
C ILE A 371 27.62 -4.01 -12.20
N TYR A 372 28.88 -3.90 -11.75
CA TYR A 372 29.13 -3.49 -10.39
C TYR A 372 28.94 -1.98 -10.18
N SER A 373 29.07 -1.17 -11.23
CA SER A 373 28.63 0.22 -11.14
C SER A 373 27.14 0.31 -10.92
N ALA A 374 26.35 -0.56 -11.58
CA ALA A 374 24.92 -0.61 -11.34
C ALA A 374 24.61 -1.04 -9.91
N MET A 375 25.37 -1.98 -9.36
CA MET A 375 25.20 -2.37 -7.95
C MET A 375 25.44 -1.19 -7.02
N ARG A 376 26.53 -0.43 -7.28
CA ARG A 376 26.81 0.76 -6.50
C ARG A 376 25.69 1.78 -6.61
N ASP A 377 25.22 2.01 -7.81
CA ASP A 377 24.11 2.95 -8.03
C ASP A 377 22.86 2.49 -7.28
N ASN A 378 22.55 1.18 -7.31
CA ASN A 378 21.44 0.64 -6.55
C ASN A 378 21.60 0.94 -5.06
N ALA A 379 22.80 0.74 -4.53
CA ALA A 379 23.06 0.99 -3.10
C ALA A 379 22.84 2.45 -2.76
N LEU A 380 23.36 3.37 -3.58
CA LEU A 380 23.23 4.79 -3.31
C LEU A 380 21.79 5.26 -3.41
N LEU A 381 21.06 4.76 -4.42
CA LEU A 381 19.65 5.13 -4.58
C LEU A 381 18.80 4.56 -3.43
N SER A 382 19.08 3.33 -3.00
CA SER A 382 18.37 2.72 -1.88
C SER A 382 18.62 3.46 -0.57
N LYS A 383 19.84 3.92 -0.35
CA LYS A 383 20.18 4.64 0.87
C LYS A 383 19.27 5.84 1.10
N TYR A 384 18.89 6.52 0.03
CA TYR A 384 18.05 7.72 0.12
C TYR A 384 16.60 7.46 -0.25
N ALA A 385 16.15 6.21 -0.06
CA ALA A 385 14.74 5.81 -0.10
C ALA A 385 14.13 5.64 -1.49
N GLY A 386 14.96 5.42 -2.51
CA GLY A 386 14.44 5.12 -3.84
C GLY A 386 14.02 3.66 -3.99
N GLY A 387 12.88 3.42 -4.65
CA GLY A 387 12.52 2.08 -5.10
C GLY A 387 13.09 1.85 -6.50
N LEU A 388 13.61 0.66 -6.74
CA LEU A 388 14.41 0.42 -7.94
C LEU A 388 13.79 -0.58 -8.89
N GLY A 389 13.84 -0.27 -10.19
CA GLY A 389 13.61 -1.23 -11.24
C GLY A 389 14.89 -1.38 -12.04
N ASN A 390 15.35 -2.60 -12.24
CA ASN A 390 16.58 -2.87 -12.97
C ASN A 390 16.30 -3.75 -14.18
N ASP A 391 16.78 -3.33 -15.34
CA ASP A 391 16.74 -4.12 -16.55
C ASP A 391 18.03 -4.91 -16.67
N TRP A 392 17.94 -6.24 -16.66
CA TRP A 392 19.09 -7.13 -16.71
C TRP A 392 19.27 -7.81 -18.07
N THR A 393 18.48 -7.42 -19.06
CA THR A 393 18.39 -8.17 -20.33
C THR A 393 19.70 -8.18 -21.11
N ARG A 394 20.52 -7.13 -20.99
CA ARG A 394 21.76 -7.07 -21.77
C ARG A 394 22.87 -7.97 -21.26
N VAL A 395 22.79 -8.44 -20.01
CA VAL A 395 23.86 -9.26 -19.45
C VAL A 395 23.84 -10.63 -20.14
N ARG A 396 25.01 -11.04 -20.63
CA ARG A 396 25.08 -12.28 -21.45
C ARG A 396 24.65 -13.49 -20.64
N GLY A 397 24.06 -14.45 -21.35
CA GLY A 397 23.44 -15.58 -20.70
C GLY A 397 24.40 -16.70 -20.38
N LEU A 398 23.84 -17.70 -19.67
CA LEU A 398 24.57 -18.92 -19.29
C LEU A 398 25.16 -19.58 -20.55
N GLY A 399 26.42 -19.89 -20.46
CA GLY A 399 27.12 -20.57 -21.54
C GLY A 399 27.72 -19.65 -22.58
N ALA A 400 27.46 -18.34 -22.54
CA ALA A 400 28.03 -17.42 -23.51
C ALA A 400 29.52 -17.27 -23.30
N HIS A 401 30.23 -17.14 -24.43
CA HIS A 401 31.68 -17.02 -24.40
C HIS A 401 32.12 -15.69 -23.78
N ILE A 402 33.11 -15.74 -22.90
CA ILE A 402 33.72 -14.54 -22.30
C ILE A 402 35.11 -14.38 -22.94
N LYS A 403 35.24 -13.39 -23.84
CA LYS A 403 36.42 -13.19 -24.63
C LYS A 403 37.67 -12.95 -23.80
N GLY A 404 37.54 -12.11 -22.75
CA GLY A 404 38.70 -11.72 -21.95
C GLY A 404 39.32 -12.85 -21.14
N THR A 405 38.54 -13.82 -20.71
CA THR A 405 39.06 -14.95 -19.93
C THR A 405 39.04 -16.25 -20.71
N ASN A 406 38.49 -16.26 -21.89
CA ASN A 406 38.28 -17.46 -22.71
C ASN A 406 37.42 -18.49 -21.99
N GLY A 407 36.55 -18.02 -21.08
CA GLY A 407 35.66 -18.89 -20.34
C GLY A 407 34.21 -18.74 -20.80
N LYS A 408 33.32 -19.31 -19.99
CA LYS A 408 31.88 -19.24 -20.28
C LYS A 408 31.14 -18.55 -19.14
N SER A 409 30.15 -17.76 -19.52
CA SER A 409 29.33 -17.01 -18.56
C SER A 409 28.46 -17.94 -17.73
N GLN A 410 28.29 -17.61 -16.44
CA GLN A 410 27.35 -18.29 -15.59
C GLN A 410 25.93 -17.69 -15.69
N GLY A 411 25.73 -16.73 -16.57
CA GLY A 411 24.45 -16.13 -16.80
C GLY A 411 24.15 -15.00 -15.86
N VAL A 412 22.90 -14.54 -15.88
CA VAL A 412 22.48 -13.36 -15.13
C VAL A 412 22.21 -13.70 -13.64
N VAL A 413 21.88 -14.96 -13.34
CA VAL A 413 21.37 -15.31 -12.00
C VAL A 413 22.40 -15.04 -10.88
N PRO A 414 23.69 -15.36 -11.04
CA PRO A 414 24.62 -14.99 -9.95
C PRO A 414 24.67 -13.50 -9.66
N PHE A 415 24.57 -12.67 -10.70
CA PHE A 415 24.55 -11.21 -10.48
C PHE A 415 23.25 -10.75 -9.83
N LEU A 416 22.14 -11.41 -10.15
CA LEU A 416 20.87 -11.11 -9.49
C LEU A 416 20.96 -11.43 -8.01
N LYS A 417 21.67 -12.48 -7.62
CA LYS A 417 21.89 -12.80 -6.21
C LYS A 417 22.65 -11.66 -5.52
N VAL A 418 23.65 -11.12 -6.14
CA VAL A 418 24.37 -9.97 -5.58
C VAL A 418 23.43 -8.77 -5.41
N ALA A 419 22.59 -8.52 -6.39
CA ALA A 419 21.59 -7.46 -6.27
C ALA A 419 20.61 -7.67 -5.12
N UNK A 420 20.20 -8.80 -4.97
CA UNK A 420 19.43 -9.17 -3.92
C UNK A 420 20.06 -8.86 -2.68
N ASP A 421 21.27 -9.29 -2.49
CA ASP A 421 22.02 -9.09 -1.24
C ASP A 421 22.30 -7.61 -0.99
N THR A 422 22.58 -6.86 -2.03
CA THR A 422 22.78 -5.42 -1.90
C THR A 422 21.53 -4.74 -1.36
N ALA A 423 20.36 -5.11 -1.88
CA ALA A 423 19.10 -4.52 -1.40
C ALA A 423 18.86 -4.84 0.07
N VAL A 424 19.18 -6.06 0.49
CA VAL A 424 19.04 -6.46 1.90
C VAL A 424 20.00 -5.67 2.78
N ALA A 425 21.22 -5.45 2.29
CA ALA A 425 22.26 -4.80 3.09
C ALA A 425 22.02 -3.31 3.30
N VAL A 426 21.39 -2.63 2.35
CA VAL A 426 21.25 -1.17 2.39
C VAL A 426 19.83 -0.80 2.75
N ASN A 427 19.63 -0.11 3.88
CA ASN A 427 18.30 0.36 4.22
C ASN A 427 18.08 1.78 3.68
N GLN A 428 16.82 2.12 3.45
CA GLN A 428 16.43 3.37 2.82
C GLN A 428 16.35 4.49 3.87
N GLY A 429 17.51 5.06 4.18
CA GLY A 429 17.61 6.14 5.14
C GLY A 429 17.20 5.76 6.54
N GLY A 430 17.30 4.47 6.87
CA GLY A 430 16.86 3.96 8.17
C GLY A 430 15.35 3.78 8.30
N LYS A 431 14.59 4.11 7.27
CA LYS A 431 13.13 4.08 7.37
C LYS A 431 12.49 2.86 6.74
N ARG A 432 13.18 2.24 5.76
CA ARG A 432 12.69 1.00 5.15
C ARG A 432 13.84 0.30 4.43
N LYS A 433 13.68 -1.01 4.20
CA LYS A 433 14.71 -1.79 3.52
C LYS A 433 14.80 -1.39 2.05
N GLY A 434 15.96 -1.60 1.46
CA GLY A 434 16.13 -1.46 0.03
C GLY A 434 15.21 -2.40 -0.71
N ALA A 435 14.67 -1.96 -1.84
CA ALA A 435 13.73 -2.74 -2.60
C ALA A 435 14.00 -2.60 -4.09
N VAL A 436 14.09 -3.74 -4.77
CA VAL A 436 14.47 -3.80 -6.18
C VAL A 436 13.55 -4.79 -6.90
N CYS A 437 13.14 -4.43 -8.12
CA CYS A 437 12.52 -5.38 -9.03
C CYS A 437 13.45 -5.58 -10.23
N ALA A 438 13.78 -6.83 -10.50
CA ALA A 438 14.61 -7.19 -11.66
C ALA A 438 13.72 -7.56 -12.84
N TYR A 439 14.00 -6.99 -13.99
CA TYR A 439 13.26 -7.21 -15.23
C TYR A 439 14.14 -7.96 -16.21
N LEU A 440 13.55 -8.94 -16.92
CA LEU A 440 14.24 -9.69 -17.98
C LEU A 440 13.27 -9.94 -19.12
N GLU A 441 13.73 -9.71 -20.34
CA GLU A 441 12.91 -9.99 -21.50
C GLU A 441 12.77 -11.51 -21.72
N THR A 442 11.63 -11.92 -22.22
CA THR A 442 11.27 -13.33 -22.31
C THR A 442 12.14 -14.10 -23.29
N TRP A 443 12.94 -13.44 -24.09
CA TRP A 443 13.85 -14.14 -25.01
C TRP A 443 15.26 -14.37 -24.43
N UNK A 444 15.65 -13.88 -23.30
CA UNK A 444 16.79 -14.07 -22.73
C UNK A 444 16.93 -15.43 -22.47
N ILE A 445 18.02 -16.10 -22.73
CA ILE A 445 18.28 -17.53 -22.60
C ILE A 445 18.16 -17.99 -21.13
N ASP A 446 18.41 -17.10 -20.22
CA ASP A 446 18.28 -17.40 -18.79
C ASP A 446 16.85 -17.29 -18.28
N VAL A 447 15.87 -17.08 -19.16
CA VAL A 447 14.50 -16.79 -18.69
C VAL A 447 13.92 -17.91 -17.82
N GLU A 448 14.19 -19.18 -18.15
CA GLU A 448 13.61 -20.26 -17.35
C GLU A 448 14.19 -20.27 -15.94
N GLU A 449 15.48 -20.03 -15.78
CA GLU A 449 16.08 -19.96 -14.46
C GLU A 449 15.60 -18.70 -13.71
N PHE A 450 15.44 -17.59 -14.43
CA PHE A 450 14.88 -16.38 -13.87
C PHE A 450 13.49 -16.62 -13.27
N LEU A 451 12.68 -17.43 -13.94
CA LEU A 451 11.35 -17.77 -13.42
C LEU A 451 11.41 -18.51 -12.08
N ASP A 452 12.49 -19.24 -11.82
CA ASP A 452 12.62 -20.05 -10.61
C ASP A 452 13.21 -19.29 -9.42
N LEU A 453 13.54 -18.00 -9.58
CA LEU A 453 14.31 -17.28 -8.56
C LEU A 453 13.63 -17.23 -7.18
N ARG A 454 12.31 -17.29 -7.14
CA ARG A 454 11.58 -17.21 -5.88
C ARG A 454 11.05 -18.55 -5.38
N LYS A 455 11.44 -19.67 -6.03
CA LYS A 455 11.02 -20.98 -5.59
C LYS A 455 11.59 -21.34 -4.22
N ASN A 456 10.82 -22.06 -3.43
CA ASN A 456 11.25 -22.51 -2.11
C ASN A 456 12.12 -23.76 -2.13
N THR A 457 12.35 -24.33 -3.29
CA THR A 457 13.15 -25.54 -3.45
C THR A 457 14.35 -25.23 -4.33
N GLY A 458 15.29 -26.14 -4.35
CA GLY A 458 16.50 -25.99 -5.15
C GLY A 458 17.62 -25.32 -4.40
N ASP A 459 18.65 -24.94 -5.13
CA ASP A 459 19.87 -24.37 -4.56
C ASP A 459 19.66 -22.90 -4.19
N ASP A 460 19.73 -22.60 -2.88
CA ASP A 460 19.54 -21.23 -2.37
C ASP A 460 20.49 -20.23 -2.99
N ARG A 461 21.66 -20.67 -3.44
CA ARG A 461 22.60 -19.75 -4.08
C ARG A 461 22.08 -19.23 -5.42
N ARG A 462 21.06 -19.89 -5.97
CA ARG A 462 20.44 -19.46 -7.23
C ARG A 462 19.01 -18.97 -7.01
N ARG A 463 18.76 -18.42 -5.83
CA ARG A 463 17.44 -17.88 -5.45
C ARG A 463 17.59 -16.45 -4.94
N THR A 464 16.55 -15.64 -5.13
CA THR A 464 16.54 -14.24 -4.68
C THR A 464 15.21 -13.94 -4.01
N HIS A 465 15.05 -14.43 -2.80
CA HIS A 465 13.76 -14.32 -2.11
C HIS A 465 13.40 -12.90 -1.68
N ASP A 466 14.38 -12.01 -1.62
CA ASP A 466 14.15 -10.64 -1.15
C ASP A 466 14.10 -9.62 -2.29
N MET A 467 14.07 -10.09 -3.52
CA MET A 467 14.02 -9.22 -4.70
C MET A 467 12.82 -9.58 -5.54
N ASN A 468 12.08 -8.58 -5.97
CA ASN A 468 10.96 -8.81 -6.88
C ASN A 468 11.48 -9.04 -8.30
N THR A 469 10.70 -9.75 -9.10
CA THR A 469 11.06 -10.04 -10.48
C THR A 469 9.85 -9.81 -11.38
N ALA A 470 10.12 -9.46 -12.63
CA ALA A 470 9.06 -9.22 -13.61
C ALA A 470 9.52 -9.67 -14.99
N ASN A 471 8.62 -10.29 -15.72
CA ASN A 471 8.83 -10.64 -17.12
C ASN A 471 8.59 -9.40 -17.98
N TRP A 472 9.50 -9.12 -18.90
CA TRP A 472 9.36 -8.02 -19.86
C TRP A 472 9.08 -8.64 -21.22
N ILE A 473 7.80 -8.59 -21.64
CA ILE A 473 7.28 -9.48 -22.67
C ILE A 473 7.04 -8.73 -23.98
N PRO A 474 7.79 -9.06 -25.05
CA PRO A 474 7.46 -8.48 -26.35
C PRO A 474 6.15 -9.02 -26.91
N ASP A 475 5.45 -8.20 -27.68
CA ASP A 475 4.20 -8.61 -28.30
C ASP A 475 4.34 -9.90 -29.11
N LEU A 476 5.47 -10.06 -29.78
CA LEU A 476 5.67 -11.27 -30.59
C LEU A 476 5.52 -12.54 -29.76
N PHE A 477 6.02 -12.53 -28.52
CA PHE A 477 5.85 -13.70 -27.66
C PHE A 477 4.38 -14.04 -27.49
N MET A 478 3.57 -13.03 -27.19
CA MET A 478 2.14 -13.27 -26.98
C MET A 478 1.45 -13.73 -28.26
N LYS A 479 1.88 -13.18 -29.41
CA LYS A 479 1.36 -13.64 -30.70
C LYS A 479 1.71 -15.12 -30.93
N ARG A 480 2.95 -15.50 -30.59
CA ARG A 480 3.38 -16.90 -30.72
C ARG A 480 2.61 -17.82 -29.78
N VAL A 481 2.30 -17.36 -28.58
CA VAL A 481 1.44 -18.12 -27.66
C VAL A 481 0.07 -18.32 -28.30
N ALA A 482 -0.52 -17.25 -28.82
CA ALA A 482 -1.83 -17.34 -29.45
C ALA A 482 -1.85 -18.29 -30.65
N GLU A 483 -0.77 -18.30 -31.41
CA GLU A 483 -0.68 -19.11 -32.62
C GLU A 483 -0.10 -20.50 -32.35
N GLU A 484 0.22 -20.79 -31.09
CA GLU A 484 0.84 -22.06 -30.66
C GLU A 484 2.14 -22.31 -31.41
N GLY A 485 2.93 -21.24 -31.58
CA GLY A 485 4.18 -21.30 -32.30
C GLY A 485 5.39 -21.59 -31.43
N GLN A 486 6.56 -21.55 -32.05
CA GLN A 486 7.82 -21.78 -31.35
C GLN A 486 8.37 -20.45 -30.83
N TRP A 487 9.20 -20.55 -29.81
CA TRP A 487 9.88 -19.40 -29.22
C TRP A 487 11.35 -19.74 -29.04
N THR A 488 12.19 -18.80 -29.32
CA THR A 488 13.63 -19.04 -29.22
C THR A 488 14.28 -18.10 -28.22
N UNK A 489 14.95 -18.40 -27.17
CA UNK A 489 15.67 -17.77 -26.25
C UNK A 489 16.98 -17.62 -26.81
N PHE A 490 17.61 -16.52 -26.67
CA PHE A 490 18.94 -16.13 -27.19
C PHE A 490 19.77 -15.53 -26.08
N SER A 491 21.11 -15.61 -26.21
CA SER A 491 21.97 -14.78 -25.38
C SER A 491 22.12 -13.40 -26.02
N PRO A 492 22.02 -12.30 -25.26
CA PRO A 492 21.88 -10.98 -25.87
C PRO A 492 23.09 -10.53 -26.70
N GLU A 493 24.30 -10.99 -26.37
CA GLU A 493 25.46 -10.53 -27.12
C GLU A 493 25.45 -11.02 -28.57
N GLU A 494 24.71 -12.10 -28.87
CA GLU A 494 24.58 -12.59 -30.22
C GLU A 494 23.42 -11.97 -31.00
N VAL A 495 22.52 -11.28 -30.27
CA VAL A 495 21.38 -10.62 -30.89
C VAL A 495 21.27 -9.17 -30.33
N PRO A 496 22.33 -8.38 -30.49
CA PRO A 496 22.48 -7.15 -29.70
C PRO A 496 21.42 -6.09 -29.91
N ASP A 497 20.74 -6.07 -31.05
CA ASP A 497 19.76 -5.03 -31.31
C ASP A 497 18.36 -5.36 -30.79
N LEU A 498 18.09 -6.60 -30.37
CA LEU A 498 16.74 -6.95 -29.88
C LEU A 498 16.34 -6.14 -28.68
N HIS A 499 17.30 -5.85 -27.81
CA HIS A 499 17.04 -5.09 -26.57
C HIS A 499 16.42 -3.71 -26.87
N ASP A 500 16.85 -3.07 -27.96
CA ASP A 500 16.40 -1.72 -28.30
C ASP A 500 15.33 -1.68 -29.38
N LEU A 501 14.86 -2.83 -29.86
CA LEU A 501 13.82 -2.87 -30.88
C LEU A 501 12.47 -3.17 -30.25
N THR A 502 11.42 -2.63 -30.86
CA THR A 502 10.06 -2.79 -30.39
C THR A 502 9.13 -2.96 -31.60
N GLY A 503 7.91 -3.45 -31.32
CA GLY A 503 6.87 -3.55 -32.31
C GLY A 503 7.25 -4.42 -33.50
N LEU A 504 6.85 -4.00 -34.69
CA LEU A 504 7.12 -4.79 -35.91
C LEU A 504 8.60 -4.87 -36.22
N ALA A 505 9.38 -3.84 -35.87
CA ALA A 505 10.83 -3.90 -36.09
C ALA A 505 11.46 -5.00 -35.22
N PHE A 506 11.00 -5.18 -34.02
CA PHE A 506 11.44 -6.28 -33.15
C PHE A 506 11.08 -7.63 -33.81
N GLU A 507 9.86 -7.75 -34.31
CA GLU A 507 9.41 -9.01 -34.89
C GLU A 507 10.26 -9.40 -36.09
N LYS A 508 10.57 -8.42 -36.93
CA LYS A 508 11.39 -8.67 -38.11
C LYS A 508 12.79 -9.14 -37.71
N ALA A 509 13.44 -8.41 -36.82
CA ALA A 509 14.79 -8.76 -36.36
C ALA A 509 14.82 -10.12 -35.68
N TYR A 510 13.84 -10.39 -34.81
CA TYR A 510 13.77 -11.63 -34.07
C TYR A 510 13.65 -12.83 -35.03
N SER A 511 12.77 -12.71 -36.04
CA SER A 511 12.58 -13.78 -37.02
C SER A 511 13.86 -14.01 -37.82
N GLU A 512 14.57 -12.94 -38.16
CA GLU A 512 15.85 -13.06 -38.86
C GLU A 512 16.89 -13.79 -38.02
N TYR A 513 16.94 -13.50 -36.74
CA TYR A 513 17.83 -14.22 -35.82
C TYR A 513 17.44 -15.69 -35.68
N GLU A 514 16.15 -16.00 -35.70
CA GLU A 514 15.73 -17.40 -35.70
C GLU A 514 16.20 -18.14 -36.93
N GLU A 515 16.15 -17.47 -38.09
CA GLU A 515 16.66 -18.06 -39.32
C GLU A 515 18.17 -18.28 -39.23
N LYS A 516 18.91 -17.32 -38.66
CA LYS A 516 20.34 -17.47 -38.44
C LYS A 516 20.66 -18.65 -37.53
N ALA A 517 19.87 -18.82 -36.49
CA ALA A 517 20.04 -19.94 -35.55
C ALA A 517 19.83 -21.26 -36.29
N ALA A 518 18.79 -21.32 -37.13
CA ALA A 518 18.51 -22.53 -37.90
C ALA A 518 19.64 -22.87 -38.86
N ARG A 519 20.35 -21.87 -39.35
CA ARG A 519 21.50 -22.07 -40.24
C ARG A 519 22.81 -22.32 -39.50
N GLY A 520 22.77 -22.37 -38.17
CA GLY A 520 23.98 -22.60 -37.39
C GLY A 520 24.84 -21.36 -37.16
N GLU A 521 24.32 -20.19 -37.45
CA GLU A 521 25.10 -18.94 -37.34
C GLU A 521 25.02 -18.33 -35.93
N ILE A 522 24.16 -18.84 -35.05
CA ILE A 522 24.08 -18.44 -33.63
C ILE A 522 24.36 -19.67 -32.79
N ARG A 523 25.28 -19.54 -31.86
CA ARG A 523 25.79 -20.69 -31.12
C ARG A 523 24.96 -21.01 -29.88
N ASN A 524 24.48 -19.98 -29.16
CA ASN A 524 23.84 -20.16 -27.85
C ASN A 524 22.38 -19.80 -27.97
N PHE A 525 21.54 -20.81 -28.22
CA PHE A 525 20.11 -20.57 -28.31
C PHE A 525 19.35 -21.83 -27.90
N LYS A 526 18.09 -21.68 -27.59
CA LYS A 526 17.19 -22.78 -27.24
C LYS A 526 15.81 -22.46 -27.80
N THR A 527 15.22 -23.42 -28.49
CA THR A 527 13.87 -23.27 -29.05
C THR A 527 12.90 -24.17 -28.31
N MET A 528 11.74 -23.66 -28.04
CA MET A 528 10.70 -24.37 -27.31
C MET A 528 9.32 -23.87 -27.72
N PRO A 529 8.25 -24.61 -27.47
CA PRO A 529 6.91 -24.06 -27.74
C PRO A 529 6.65 -22.85 -26.86
N ALA A 530 6.11 -21.78 -27.44
CA ALA A 530 5.80 -20.56 -26.70
C ALA A 530 4.80 -20.85 -25.59
N THR A 531 3.83 -21.74 -25.85
CA THR A 531 2.84 -22.08 -24.84
C THR A 531 3.46 -22.74 -23.62
N ASP A 532 4.54 -23.52 -23.78
CA ASP A 532 5.20 -24.14 -22.64
C ASP A 532 5.84 -23.08 -21.73
N LEU A 533 6.50 -22.09 -22.33
CA LEU A 533 7.11 -21.03 -21.54
C LEU A 533 6.03 -20.20 -20.84
N TRP A 534 4.95 -19.91 -21.55
CA TRP A 534 3.83 -19.15 -20.98
C TRP A 534 3.24 -19.87 -19.77
N ARG A 535 3.04 -21.20 -19.89
CA ARG A 535 2.54 -21.98 -18.77
C ARG A 535 3.50 -21.92 -17.58
N LYS A 536 4.80 -21.99 -17.83
CA LYS A 536 5.77 -21.89 -16.74
C LYS A 536 5.72 -20.51 -16.09
N MET A 537 5.61 -19.47 -16.90
CA MET A 537 5.50 -18.10 -16.38
C MET A 537 4.29 -17.97 -15.44
N LEU A 538 3.13 -18.42 -15.88
CA LEU A 538 1.92 -18.33 -15.06
C LEU A 538 1.99 -19.25 -13.85
N GLY A 539 2.57 -20.43 -14.00
CA GLY A 539 2.74 -21.36 -12.89
C GLY A 539 3.60 -20.78 -11.78
N MET A 540 4.69 -20.13 -12.14
CA MET A 540 5.56 -19.50 -11.13
C MET A 540 4.91 -18.28 -10.52
N LEU A 541 4.20 -17.49 -11.32
CA LEU A 541 3.43 -16.38 -10.78
C LEU A 541 2.42 -16.85 -9.73
N PHE A 542 1.77 -17.98 -10.03
CA PHE A 542 0.81 -18.56 -9.10
C PHE A 542 1.51 -19.11 -7.85
N GLU A 543 2.60 -19.84 -8.03
CA GLU A 543 3.28 -20.51 -6.93
C GLU A 543 3.99 -19.53 -6.00
N THR A 544 4.68 -18.54 -6.57
CA THR A 544 5.57 -17.66 -5.81
C THR A 544 5.18 -16.19 -5.85
N GLY A 545 4.21 -15.81 -6.68
CA GLY A 545 3.85 -14.42 -6.87
C GLY A 545 4.73 -13.66 -7.83
N HIS A 546 5.73 -14.32 -8.40
CA HIS A 546 6.73 -13.70 -9.27
C HIS A 546 7.19 -14.69 -10.33
N PRO A 547 7.73 -14.19 -11.44
CA PRO A 547 7.81 -12.79 -11.90
C PRO A 547 6.46 -12.27 -12.38
N TRP A 548 6.27 -10.97 -12.23
CA TRP A 548 5.05 -10.31 -12.72
C TRP A 548 5.01 -10.30 -14.23
N ILE A 549 3.84 -9.99 -14.78
CA ILE A 549 3.62 -9.98 -16.23
C ILE A 549 3.54 -8.52 -16.68
N THR A 550 4.52 -8.10 -17.47
CA THR A 550 4.56 -6.75 -18.03
C THR A 550 4.87 -6.83 -19.52
N PHE A 551 4.43 -5.82 -20.28
CA PHE A 551 4.44 -5.89 -21.73
C PHE A 551 5.30 -4.77 -22.31
N LYS A 552 6.35 -5.18 -23.02
CA LYS A 552 7.34 -4.26 -23.57
C LYS A 552 6.75 -3.28 -24.60
N ASP A 553 5.92 -3.79 -25.50
CA ASP A 553 5.52 -2.98 -26.66
C ASP A 553 4.53 -1.88 -26.33
N PRO A 554 3.50 -2.08 -25.52
CA PRO A 554 2.66 -0.92 -25.20
C PRO A 554 3.42 0.13 -24.41
N CYS A 555 4.40 -0.27 -23.59
CA CYS A 555 5.24 0.70 -22.89
C CYS A 555 6.04 1.57 -23.86
N ASN A 556 6.43 1.02 -24.99
CA ASN A 556 7.28 1.70 -25.96
C ASN A 556 6.50 2.36 -27.08
N LEU A 557 5.54 1.64 -27.66
CA LEU A 557 4.80 2.17 -28.79
C LEU A 557 3.89 3.32 -28.39
N ARG A 558 3.58 3.43 -27.12
CA ARG A 558 2.79 4.55 -26.59
C ARG A 558 3.62 5.52 -25.75
N SER A 559 4.94 5.34 -25.73
CA SER A 559 5.82 6.26 -25.01
C SER A 559 5.92 7.59 -25.73
N PRO A 560 5.77 8.72 -25.05
CA PRO A 560 6.01 10.01 -25.71
C PRO A 560 7.47 10.27 -26.01
N GLN A 561 8.40 9.48 -25.46
CA GLN A 561 9.84 9.73 -25.58
C GLN A 561 10.56 8.76 -26.54
N GLN A 562 9.85 8.27 -27.54
CA GLN A 562 10.42 7.30 -28.48
C GLN A 562 11.67 7.83 -29.18
N HIS A 563 11.74 9.15 -29.39
CA HIS A 563 12.87 9.78 -30.08
C HIS A 563 14.14 9.78 -29.23
N ILE A 564 14.03 9.57 -27.93
CA ILE A 564 15.18 9.60 -27.03
C ILE A 564 15.72 8.21 -26.78
N GLY A 565 14.83 7.24 -26.54
CA GLY A 565 15.29 5.90 -26.22
C GLY A 565 14.16 4.94 -25.96
N VAL A 566 14.55 3.78 -25.47
CA VAL A 566 13.64 2.65 -25.28
C VAL A 566 13.35 2.47 -23.81
N VAL A 567 12.10 2.15 -23.51
CA VAL A 567 11.69 1.75 -22.17
C VAL A 567 12.08 0.28 -22.01
N HIS A 568 13.01 0.01 -21.09
CA HIS A 568 13.57 -1.33 -20.90
C HIS A 568 13.01 -2.06 -19.70
N SER A 569 12.28 -1.36 -18.87
CA SER A 569 11.71 -1.93 -17.64
C SER A 569 10.67 -0.97 -17.07
N SER A 570 10.01 -1.43 -16.03
CA SER A 570 9.24 -0.53 -15.20
C SER A 570 9.99 -0.38 -13.87
N ASN A 571 9.31 0.21 -12.88
CA ASN A 571 9.91 0.43 -11.57
C ASN A 571 9.57 -0.75 -10.64
N LEU A 572 9.72 -0.52 -9.35
CA LEU A 572 9.45 -1.52 -8.33
C LEU A 572 7.99 -2.00 -8.33
N CYS A 573 7.05 -1.09 -8.62
CA CYS A 573 5.62 -1.40 -8.51
C CYS A 573 4.89 -1.37 -9.86
N THR A 574 5.62 -1.32 -10.95
CA THR A 574 5.16 -1.48 -12.33
C THR A 574 4.28 -0.34 -12.86
N GLU A 575 4.33 0.85 -12.25
CA GLU A 575 3.54 1.98 -12.78
C GLU A 575 4.36 2.96 -13.61
N ILE A 576 5.69 2.90 -13.59
CA ILE A 576 6.55 3.84 -14.28
C ILE A 576 7.16 3.19 -15.50
N THR A 577 7.08 3.87 -16.65
CA THR A 577 7.60 3.35 -17.90
C THR A 577 8.41 4.46 -18.58
N LEU A 578 9.71 4.49 -18.30
CA LEU A 578 10.60 5.54 -18.77
C LEU A 578 11.83 4.93 -19.43
N ASN A 579 12.40 5.63 -20.39
CA ASN A 579 13.60 5.16 -21.09
C ASN A 579 14.83 5.20 -20.19
N THR A 580 15.72 4.26 -20.41
CA THR A 580 16.98 4.15 -19.70
C THR A 580 18.12 3.89 -20.68
N SER A 581 19.35 4.23 -20.27
CA SER A 581 20.55 3.96 -21.04
C SER A 581 21.74 3.93 -20.10
N ASP A 582 22.93 3.79 -20.68
CA ASP A 582 24.15 3.84 -19.87
C ASP A 582 24.33 5.20 -19.20
N GLN A 583 23.81 6.26 -19.80
CA GLN A 583 23.97 7.62 -19.29
C GLN A 583 22.74 8.11 -18.54
N GLU A 584 21.65 7.34 -18.53
CA GLU A 584 20.39 7.81 -17.97
C GLU A 584 19.78 6.79 -17.04
N ILE A 585 19.70 7.15 -15.78
CA ILE A 585 18.87 6.44 -14.79
C ILE A 585 17.58 7.24 -14.68
N ALA A 586 16.48 6.63 -15.07
CA ALA A 586 15.21 7.33 -15.08
C ALA A 586 14.72 7.56 -13.65
N VAL A 587 14.15 8.74 -13.42
CA VAL A 587 13.65 9.14 -12.12
C VAL A 587 12.23 9.65 -12.30
N CYS A 588 11.35 9.26 -11.37
CA CYS A 588 10.00 9.79 -11.37
C CYS A 588 9.57 10.10 -9.96
N ASN A 589 8.90 11.23 -9.78
CA ASN A 589 8.25 11.55 -8.52
C ASN A 589 6.76 11.50 -8.71
N LEU A 590 6.11 11.07 -7.66
CA LEU A 590 4.71 10.67 -7.71
C LEU A 590 3.88 11.47 -6.73
N GLY A 591 2.60 11.56 -7.03
CA GLY A 591 1.60 12.06 -6.12
C GLY A 591 0.25 11.54 -6.57
N SER A 592 -0.72 11.57 -5.67
CA SER A 592 -2.02 10.98 -5.95
C SER A 592 -3.17 11.89 -5.55
N ILE A 593 -4.08 12.09 -6.48
CA ILE A 593 -5.33 12.80 -6.24
C ILE A 593 -6.23 11.91 -5.39
N ASN A 594 -6.82 12.46 -4.36
CA ASN A 594 -7.83 11.73 -3.58
C ASN A 594 -9.16 11.84 -4.32
N MET A 595 -9.51 10.79 -5.04
CA MET A 595 -10.66 10.82 -5.92
C MET A 595 -11.96 11.09 -5.18
N VAL A 596 -12.07 10.56 -3.96
CA VAL A 596 -13.33 10.72 -3.22
C VAL A 596 -13.60 12.18 -2.84
N GLN A 597 -12.56 12.99 -2.69
CA GLN A 597 -12.74 14.42 -2.40
C GLN A 597 -13.21 15.22 -3.62
N HIS A 598 -13.25 14.57 -4.77
CA HIS A 598 -13.64 15.23 -6.02
C HIS A 598 -14.96 14.70 -6.56
N ILE A 599 -15.73 14.04 -5.70
CA ILE A 599 -17.12 13.67 -6.00
C ILE A 599 -18.04 14.64 -5.25
N ASP A 600 -18.93 15.30 -5.95
CA ASP A 600 -19.75 16.31 -5.33
C ASP A 600 -20.94 15.69 -4.55
N ALA A 601 -21.72 16.56 -3.92
CA ALA A 601 -22.84 16.12 -3.09
C ALA A 601 -23.92 15.36 -3.88
N ASN A 602 -23.95 15.54 -5.19
CA ASN A 602 -24.90 14.85 -6.06
C ASN A 602 -24.34 13.53 -6.62
N GLY A 603 -23.16 13.12 -6.15
CA GLY A 603 -22.55 11.87 -6.61
C GLY A 603 -21.95 11.97 -8.00
N LYS A 604 -21.51 13.15 -8.40
CA LYS A 604 -20.89 13.36 -9.70
C LYS A 604 -19.48 13.87 -9.55
N LEU A 605 -18.65 13.56 -10.55
CA LEU A 605 -17.29 14.05 -10.57
C LEU A 605 -17.29 15.58 -10.66
N ASP A 606 -16.62 16.22 -9.69
CA ASP A 606 -16.53 17.68 -9.66
C ASP A 606 -15.32 18.11 -10.49
N LYS A 607 -15.56 18.32 -11.77
CA LYS A 607 -14.48 18.62 -12.70
C LYS A 607 -13.81 19.96 -12.43
N GLU A 608 -14.57 20.96 -11.96
CA GLU A 608 -13.97 22.26 -11.66
C GLU A 608 -12.98 22.16 -10.53
N LYS A 609 -13.36 21.48 -9.44
CA LYS A 609 -12.45 21.27 -8.33
C LYS A 609 -11.26 20.41 -8.75
N LEU A 610 -11.55 19.34 -9.51
CA LEU A 610 -10.49 18.46 -9.98
C LEU A 610 -9.45 19.20 -10.80
N ASN A 611 -9.91 20.09 -11.67
CA ASN A 611 -9.00 20.91 -12.48
C ASN A 611 -8.06 21.75 -11.59
N ARG A 612 -8.62 22.41 -10.59
CA ARG A 612 -7.81 23.23 -9.67
C ARG A 612 -6.79 22.37 -8.93
N THR A 613 -7.23 21.23 -8.40
CA THR A 613 -6.35 20.31 -7.68
C THR A 613 -5.21 19.80 -8.56
N VAL A 614 -5.55 19.38 -9.78
CA VAL A 614 -4.54 18.83 -10.69
C VAL A 614 -3.52 19.91 -11.06
N LYS A 615 -3.96 21.13 -11.29
CA LYS A 615 -3.01 22.18 -11.66
C LYS A 615 -2.01 22.48 -10.55
N THR A 616 -2.48 22.54 -9.31
CA THR A 616 -1.57 22.71 -8.17
C THR A 616 -0.66 21.49 -8.02
N ALA A 617 -1.23 20.28 -8.13
CA ALA A 617 -0.46 19.06 -7.98
C ALA A 617 0.66 18.96 -9.02
N MET A 618 0.35 19.32 -10.27
CA MET A 618 1.36 19.26 -11.33
C MET A 618 2.49 20.25 -11.07
N ARG A 619 2.15 21.42 -10.56
CA ARG A 619 3.19 22.38 -10.19
C ARG A 619 4.08 21.85 -9.06
N MET A 620 3.46 21.24 -8.05
CA MET A 620 4.22 20.64 -6.95
C MET A 620 5.16 19.55 -7.47
N LEU A 621 4.66 18.69 -8.35
CA LEU A 621 5.48 17.60 -8.89
C LEU A 621 6.61 18.12 -9.75
N ASP A 622 6.36 19.15 -10.58
CA ASP A 622 7.43 19.73 -11.38
C ASP A 622 8.49 20.38 -10.49
N ASN A 623 8.06 21.02 -9.40
CA ASN A 623 9.02 21.67 -8.47
C ASN A 623 9.95 20.67 -7.81
N VAL A 624 9.51 19.42 -7.61
CA VAL A 624 10.38 18.41 -7.04
C VAL A 624 11.66 18.25 -7.87
N ILE A 625 11.54 18.30 -9.18
CA ILE A 625 12.65 17.94 -10.07
C ILE A 625 13.89 18.82 -9.82
N GLU A 626 13.68 20.13 -9.69
CA GLU A 626 14.79 21.05 -9.43
C GLU A 626 15.31 20.96 -7.98
N TYR A 627 14.40 20.74 -7.05
CA TYR A 627 14.72 20.79 -5.62
C TYR A 627 15.32 19.47 -5.13
N ASN A 628 15.05 18.37 -5.83
CA ASN A 628 15.41 17.02 -5.42
C ASN A 628 16.92 16.85 -5.26
N TYR A 629 17.33 16.13 -4.21
CA TYR A 629 18.72 15.71 -4.06
C TYR A 629 18.92 14.43 -4.86
N TYR A 630 19.94 14.43 -5.72
CA TYR A 630 20.25 13.28 -6.56
C TYR A 630 21.56 12.65 -6.08
N SER A 631 21.49 11.38 -5.66
CA SER A 631 22.68 10.68 -5.17
C SER A 631 23.53 10.11 -6.29
N VAL A 632 23.02 10.08 -7.53
CA VAL A 632 23.72 9.50 -8.67
C VAL A 632 23.61 10.47 -9.86
N PRO A 633 24.75 10.81 -10.50
CA PRO A 633 24.71 11.82 -11.58
C PRO A 633 23.81 11.46 -12.77
N GLN A 634 23.74 10.19 -13.14
CA GLN A 634 22.92 9.79 -14.27
C GLN A 634 21.42 10.02 -14.00
N ALA A 635 21.03 9.94 -12.72
CA ALA A 635 19.65 10.22 -12.32
C ALA A 635 19.33 11.70 -12.49
N ARG A 636 20.25 12.57 -12.02
CA ARG A 636 20.07 14.01 -12.16
C ARG A 636 20.01 14.41 -13.65
N HIS A 637 20.92 13.87 -14.42
CA HIS A 637 20.97 14.18 -15.86
C HIS A 637 19.66 13.84 -16.55
N SER A 638 19.17 12.62 -16.34
CA SER A 638 17.95 12.16 -16.98
C SER A 638 16.74 12.99 -16.53
N ASN A 639 16.63 13.22 -15.24
CA ASN A 639 15.45 13.88 -14.70
C ASN A 639 15.35 15.34 -15.13
N LEU A 640 16.47 16.05 -15.16
CA LEU A 640 16.46 17.45 -15.61
C LEU A 640 16.23 17.56 -17.11
N LEU A 641 16.66 16.57 -17.89
CA LEU A 641 16.51 16.57 -19.34
C LEU A 641 15.06 16.32 -19.75
N HIS A 642 14.39 15.38 -19.10
CA HIS A 642 13.06 14.91 -19.52
C HIS A 642 11.93 15.35 -18.63
N ARG A 643 12.17 15.62 -17.39
CA ARG A 643 11.20 16.13 -16.41
C ARG A 643 9.92 15.31 -16.32
N PRO A 644 9.98 13.98 -16.19
CA PRO A 644 8.76 13.19 -16.05
C PRO A 644 8.19 13.31 -14.64
N VAL A 645 6.85 13.29 -14.54
CA VAL A 645 6.17 13.18 -13.26
C VAL A 645 5.09 12.12 -13.39
N GLY A 646 4.61 11.61 -12.26
CA GLY A 646 3.58 10.58 -12.24
C GLY A 646 2.43 10.96 -11.34
N LEU A 647 1.44 11.60 -11.89
CA LEU A 647 0.23 11.93 -11.15
C LEU A 647 -0.76 10.77 -11.26
N GLY A 648 -1.20 10.26 -10.13
CA GLY A 648 -2.17 9.18 -10.09
C GLY A 648 -3.35 9.51 -9.20
N ILE A 649 -4.05 8.46 -8.80
CA ILE A 649 -5.25 8.61 -7.97
C ILE A 649 -5.20 7.61 -6.81
N MET A 650 -5.97 7.91 -5.77
CA MET A 650 -6.28 6.98 -4.70
C MET A 650 -7.74 7.18 -4.32
N GLY A 651 -8.29 6.23 -3.57
CA GLY A 651 -9.69 6.35 -3.16
C GLY A 651 -10.68 6.07 -4.26
N PHE A 652 -10.29 5.30 -5.28
CA PHE A 652 -11.21 4.98 -6.37
C PHE A 652 -12.43 4.21 -5.88
N GLN A 653 -12.21 3.20 -5.03
CA GLN A 653 -13.32 2.43 -4.46
C GLN A 653 -14.24 3.32 -3.63
N ASP A 654 -13.66 4.23 -2.85
CA ASP A 654 -14.47 5.14 -2.04
C ASP A 654 -15.31 6.06 -2.94
N ALA A 655 -14.75 6.50 -4.05
CA ALA A 655 -15.52 7.31 -5.01
C ALA A 655 -16.68 6.51 -5.57
N LEU A 656 -16.46 5.23 -5.86
CA LEU A 656 -17.56 4.37 -6.33
C LEU A 656 -18.64 4.24 -5.26
N TYR A 657 -18.27 4.14 -4.00
CA TYR A 657 -19.26 4.10 -2.92
C TYR A 657 -20.09 5.37 -2.88
N LYS A 658 -19.47 6.51 -3.02
CA LYS A 658 -20.25 7.76 -3.09
C LYS A 658 -21.18 7.81 -4.28
N UNK A 659 -20.66 7.28 -5.35
CA UNK A 659 -21.38 7.20 -6.46
C UNK A 659 -22.29 6.10 -6.50
N ARG A 660 -22.34 5.28 -5.42
CA ARG A 660 -23.21 4.14 -5.23
C ARG A 660 -23.16 3.19 -6.43
N ILE A 661 -21.97 3.01 -6.94
CA ILE A 661 -21.72 2.14 -8.11
C ILE A 661 -20.94 0.91 -7.64
N PRO A 662 -21.48 -0.31 -7.81
CA PRO A 662 -20.67 -1.50 -7.51
C PRO A 662 -19.48 -1.61 -8.44
N TYR A 663 -18.35 -2.08 -7.91
CA TYR A 663 -17.11 -2.18 -8.69
C TYR A 663 -17.26 -3.13 -9.88
N SER A 664 -18.02 -4.21 -9.72
CA SER A 664 -18.18 -5.23 -10.75
C SER A 664 -19.32 -4.89 -11.72
N THR A 665 -19.23 -3.71 -12.33
CA THR A 665 -20.24 -3.25 -13.28
C THR A 665 -19.62 -2.47 -14.42
N GLU A 666 -20.35 -2.41 -15.54
CA GLU A 666 -19.93 -1.54 -16.64
C GLU A 666 -19.97 -0.06 -16.25
N GLU A 667 -20.84 0.30 -15.32
CA GLU A 667 -20.92 1.66 -14.84
C GLU A 667 -19.61 2.05 -14.11
N ALA A 668 -19.03 1.14 -13.35
CA ALA A 668 -17.74 1.39 -12.70
C ALA A 668 -16.62 1.53 -13.73
N VAL A 669 -16.65 0.69 -14.77
CA VAL A 669 -15.69 0.78 -15.87
C VAL A 669 -15.79 2.13 -16.54
N LYS A 670 -17.02 2.59 -16.78
CA LYS A 670 -17.26 3.92 -17.37
C LYS A 670 -16.72 5.03 -16.47
N PHE A 671 -16.94 4.92 -15.16
CA PHE A 671 -16.42 5.93 -14.23
C PHE A 671 -14.89 5.91 -14.20
N ALA A 672 -14.28 4.73 -14.23
CA ALA A 672 -12.82 4.63 -14.30
C ALA A 672 -12.30 5.37 -15.53
N ASP A 673 -12.98 5.18 -16.67
CA ASP A 673 -12.63 5.84 -17.92
C ASP A 673 -12.75 7.35 -17.80
N GLU A 674 -13.92 7.82 -17.42
CA GLU A 674 -14.20 9.27 -17.46
C GLU A 674 -13.44 10.04 -16.39
N SER A 675 -13.27 9.46 -15.21
CA SER A 675 -12.50 10.14 -14.17
C SER A 675 -11.03 10.25 -14.55
N MET A 676 -10.47 9.16 -15.10
CA MET A 676 -9.08 9.22 -15.51
C MET A 676 -8.87 10.14 -16.70
N GLU A 677 -9.84 10.17 -17.60
CA GLU A 677 -9.81 11.11 -18.73
C GLU A 677 -9.69 12.55 -18.23
N ALA A 678 -10.50 12.90 -17.22
CA ALA A 678 -10.49 14.27 -16.70
C ALA A 678 -9.14 14.58 -16.04
N VAL A 679 -8.62 13.67 -15.24
CA VAL A 679 -7.32 13.90 -14.58
C VAL A 679 -6.23 14.09 -15.63
N SER A 680 -6.20 13.22 -16.64
CA SER A 680 -5.19 13.29 -17.69
C SER A 680 -5.31 14.59 -18.48
N TYR A 681 -6.53 14.97 -18.84
CA TYR A 681 -6.77 16.22 -19.58
C TYR A 681 -6.19 17.40 -18.82
N TYR A 682 -6.53 17.49 -17.53
CA TYR A 682 -6.09 18.64 -16.74
C TYR A 682 -4.60 18.58 -16.44
N ALA A 683 -4.02 17.38 -16.32
CA ALA A 683 -2.58 17.24 -16.08
C ALA A 683 -1.78 17.69 -17.31
N ILE A 684 -2.23 17.30 -18.50
CA ILE A 684 -1.57 17.71 -19.74
C ILE A 684 -1.71 19.22 -19.93
N ASP A 685 -2.91 19.73 -19.68
CA ASP A 685 -3.17 21.18 -19.75
C ASP A 685 -2.25 21.93 -18.79
N ALA A 686 -2.12 21.43 -17.55
CA ALA A 686 -1.26 22.06 -16.54
C ALA A 686 0.21 22.02 -16.96
N SER A 687 0.67 20.88 -17.48
CA SER A 687 2.06 20.76 -17.93
C SER A 687 2.33 21.71 -19.10
N SER A 688 1.36 21.86 -20.00
CA SER A 688 1.52 22.79 -21.13
C SER A 688 1.58 24.24 -20.62
N ASP A 689 0.75 24.60 -19.64
CA ASP A 689 0.81 25.94 -19.04
C ASP A 689 2.15 26.17 -18.34
N LEU A 690 2.69 25.16 -17.67
CA LEU A 690 4.02 25.27 -17.07
C LEU A 690 5.09 25.46 -18.13
N ALA A 691 4.94 24.83 -19.29
CA ALA A 691 5.87 25.05 -20.39
C ALA A 691 5.84 26.48 -20.88
N ALA A 692 4.64 27.08 -20.97
CA ALA A 692 4.52 28.48 -21.33
C ALA A 692 5.19 29.39 -20.31
N GLU A 693 5.08 29.05 -19.03
CA GLU A 693 5.64 29.83 -17.94
C GLU A 693 7.15 29.63 -17.78
N ARG A 694 7.65 28.40 -17.92
CA ARG A 694 9.00 27.99 -17.54
C ARG A 694 9.85 27.42 -18.67
N GLY A 695 9.27 27.20 -19.82
CA GLY A 695 9.95 26.53 -20.94
C GLY A 695 9.62 25.06 -21.04
N LYS A 696 9.69 24.55 -22.23
CA LYS A 696 9.48 23.11 -22.53
C LYS A 696 10.60 22.30 -21.89
N TYR A 697 10.31 21.02 -21.60
CA TYR A 697 11.41 20.16 -21.13
C TYR A 697 12.45 20.04 -22.27
N LYS A 698 13.71 19.83 -21.88
CA LYS A 698 14.83 19.98 -22.83
C LYS A 698 14.74 19.02 -24.02
N SER A 699 14.23 17.82 -23.83
CA SER A 699 14.15 16.85 -24.91
C SER A 699 12.80 16.85 -25.63
N TYR A 700 12.03 17.90 -25.51
CA TYR A 700 10.68 17.98 -26.07
C TYR A 700 10.62 17.78 -27.60
N GLU A 701 11.55 18.41 -28.34
CA GLU A 701 11.48 18.36 -29.80
C GLU A 701 11.68 16.93 -30.27
N GLY A 702 10.80 16.48 -31.15
CA GLY A 702 10.79 15.11 -31.63
C GLY A 702 9.91 14.17 -30.82
N SER A 703 9.41 14.62 -29.69
CA SER A 703 8.52 13.81 -28.85
C SER A 703 7.17 13.62 -29.52
N LEU A 704 6.41 12.64 -29.05
CA LEU A 704 5.02 12.50 -29.53
C LEU A 704 4.21 13.76 -29.26
N TRP A 705 4.44 14.42 -28.13
CA TRP A 705 3.78 15.67 -27.84
C TRP A 705 3.99 16.70 -28.93
N SER A 706 5.21 16.78 -29.44
CA SER A 706 5.53 17.74 -30.51
C SER A 706 4.87 17.36 -31.83
N UNK A 707 4.53 16.24 -31.89
CA UNK A 707 3.87 15.73 -32.94
C UNK A 707 2.48 15.77 -32.87
N GLY A 708 1.92 16.28 -31.72
CA GLY A 708 0.47 16.38 -31.51
C GLY A 708 -0.18 15.05 -31.18
N ILE A 709 0.60 14.08 -30.76
CA ILE A 709 0.15 12.73 -30.45
C ILE A 709 0.06 12.60 -28.93
N LEU A 710 -1.15 12.73 -28.40
CA LEU A 710 -1.40 12.62 -26.98
C LEU A 710 -1.67 11.15 -26.62
N PRO A 711 -1.78 10.79 -25.31
CA PRO A 711 -1.97 9.38 -24.97
C PRO A 711 -3.10 8.67 -25.71
N ILE A 712 -4.25 9.32 -25.85
CA ILE A 712 -5.37 8.71 -26.59
C ILE A 712 -4.99 8.44 -28.05
N ASP A 713 -4.21 9.34 -28.64
CA ASP A 713 -3.77 9.18 -30.03
C ASP A 713 -2.74 8.07 -30.18
N SER A 714 -1.95 7.81 -29.13
CA SER A 714 -0.88 6.82 -29.18
C SER A 714 -1.39 5.39 -29.23
N ILE A 715 -2.66 5.17 -28.97
CA ILE A 715 -3.24 3.83 -29.08
C ILE A 715 -3.08 3.33 -30.51
N LYS A 716 -3.18 4.23 -31.50
CA LYS A 716 -2.99 3.88 -32.90
C LYS A 716 -1.63 3.25 -33.18
N UNK A 717 -0.70 3.78 -32.47
CA UNK A 717 0.54 3.31 -32.55
C UNK A 717 0.69 1.91 -32.21
N LEU A 718 0.06 1.45 -31.16
CA LEU A 718 0.03 0.09 -30.71
C LEU A 718 -0.84 -0.78 -31.61
N LYS A 719 -1.94 -0.24 -32.02
CA LYS A 719 -2.87 -0.98 -32.88
C LYS A 719 -2.23 -1.41 -34.19
N GLU A 720 -1.39 -0.54 -34.77
CA GLU A 720 -0.71 -0.87 -36.03
C GLU A 720 0.21 -2.08 -35.85
N ALA A 721 0.84 -2.20 -34.70
CA ALA A 721 1.77 -3.33 -34.48
C ALA A 721 1.02 -4.60 -34.08
N ARG A 722 -0.09 -4.48 -33.35
CA ARG A 722 -0.82 -5.66 -32.86
C ARG A 722 -1.93 -6.15 -33.75
N GLY A 723 -2.51 -5.25 -34.56
CA GLY A 723 -3.67 -5.65 -35.38
C GLY A 723 -4.82 -6.24 -34.58
N UNK A 724 -5.13 -7.17 -34.80
CA UNK A 724 -6.13 -7.82 -34.28
C UNK A 724 -6.10 -8.11 -32.92
N TYR A 725 -5.01 -8.22 -32.45
CA TYR A 725 -4.78 -8.57 -31.07
C TYR A 725 -4.99 -7.40 -30.10
N LEU A 726 -5.38 -6.23 -30.52
CA LEU A 726 -5.66 -5.10 -29.62
C LEU A 726 -7.15 -4.80 -29.66
N GLN A 727 -7.76 -4.81 -28.51
CA GLN A 727 -9.17 -4.41 -28.35
C GLN A 727 -9.26 -3.42 -27.18
N UNK A 728 -9.07 -2.04 -27.39
CA UNK A 728 -9.10 -1.01 -26.42
C UNK A 728 -10.12 -0.01 -26.89
N UNK A 729 -10.85 0.57 -26.10
CA UNK A 729 -11.72 1.59 -26.36
C UNK A 729 -10.94 2.77 -26.68
N GLU A 730 -11.49 3.44 -27.49
CA GLU A 730 -10.78 4.65 -27.92
C GLU A 730 -11.67 5.87 -27.80
N SER A 731 -12.71 5.74 -27.05
CA SER A 731 -13.71 6.82 -26.90
C SER A 731 -13.20 7.99 -26.03
N UNK A 732 -13.56 9.15 -26.24
CA UNK A 732 -13.23 10.33 -25.58
C UNK A 732 -14.48 11.02 -25.32
N THR A 733 -14.53 11.78 -24.22
CA THR A 733 -15.70 12.64 -23.90
C THR A 733 -15.36 14.13 -23.79
N MET A 734 -14.09 14.47 -23.67
CA MET A 734 -13.66 15.88 -23.55
C MET A 734 -13.11 16.38 -24.88
N ASP A 735 -12.84 17.68 -24.92
CA ASP A 735 -12.39 18.32 -26.17
C ASP A 735 -10.88 18.15 -26.34
N TRP A 736 -10.46 16.98 -26.79
CA TRP A 736 -9.04 16.67 -26.96
C TRP A 736 -8.41 17.46 -28.12
N ASP A 737 -9.21 17.87 -29.09
CA ASP A 737 -8.68 18.69 -30.16
C ASP A 737 -8.19 20.05 -29.61
N ALA A 738 -8.94 20.64 -28.70
CA ALA A 738 -8.51 21.88 -28.08
C ALA A 738 -7.23 21.73 -27.29
N LEU A 739 -7.11 20.63 -26.56
CA LEU A 739 -5.89 20.36 -25.79
C LEU A 739 -4.70 20.08 -26.69
N ARG A 740 -4.94 19.35 -27.78
CA ARG A 740 -3.88 19.07 -28.73
C ARG A 740 -3.31 20.35 -29.28
N ASP A 741 -4.19 21.33 -29.61
CA ASP A 741 -3.74 22.63 -30.06
C ASP A 741 -2.94 23.39 -29.00
N UNK A 742 -3.30 23.18 -27.71
CA UNK A 742 -2.65 23.73 -26.65
C UNK A 742 -1.29 23.25 -26.53
N VAL A 743 -1.18 22.06 -26.68
CA VAL A 743 0.15 21.45 -26.58
C VAL A 743 1.05 21.86 -27.76
N LYS A 744 0.51 21.86 -28.96
CA LYS A 744 1.31 22.27 -30.09
C LYS A 744 1.81 23.71 -29.98
N ARG A 745 1.02 24.59 -29.44
CA ARG A 745 1.42 26.01 -29.30
C ARG A 745 2.41 26.22 -28.15
N GLN A 746 2.15 25.62 -27.01
CA GLN A 746 2.92 25.88 -25.79
C GLN A 746 3.97 24.85 -25.50
N GLY A 747 3.81 23.63 -25.99
CA GLY A 747 4.68 22.52 -25.65
C GLY A 747 4.27 21.89 -24.35
N MET A 748 5.18 21.08 -23.78
CA MET A 748 5.00 20.41 -22.52
C MET A 748 6.19 20.67 -21.60
N ARG A 749 5.92 20.88 -20.31
CA ARG A 749 6.98 21.01 -19.31
C ARG A 749 7.53 19.64 -18.93
N ASN A 750 6.70 18.60 -18.98
CA ASN A 750 7.02 17.27 -18.47
C ASN A 750 6.86 16.25 -19.58
N SER A 751 7.83 15.33 -19.69
CA SER A 751 7.78 14.30 -20.73
C SER A 751 6.66 13.29 -20.47
N ASN A 752 6.35 13.07 -19.22
CA ASN A 752 5.27 12.18 -18.81
C ASN A 752 4.51 12.85 -17.68
N THR A 753 3.21 12.58 -17.59
CA THR A 753 2.38 13.23 -16.57
C THR A 753 1.65 12.24 -15.67
N MET A 754 1.32 11.05 -16.14
CA MET A 754 0.33 10.20 -15.48
C MET A 754 0.83 8.81 -15.18
N ALA A 755 0.85 8.43 -13.91
CA ALA A 755 1.08 7.06 -13.46
C ALA A 755 0.27 6.83 -12.20
N ILE A 756 -0.26 5.62 -12.03
CA ILE A 756 -1.05 5.30 -10.85
C ILE A 756 -0.23 4.39 -9.94
N ALA A 757 0.22 4.96 -8.82
CA ALA A 757 1.01 4.25 -7.83
C ALA A 757 0.11 3.46 -6.87
N PRO A 758 0.66 2.49 -6.13
CA PRO A 758 -0.16 1.71 -5.19
C PRO A 758 -0.71 2.50 -3.99
N THR A 759 -0.07 3.56 -3.58
CA THR A 759 -0.46 4.45 -2.46
C THR A 759 -0.72 3.72 -1.13
N ALA A 760 0.06 2.68 -0.85
CA ALA A 760 -0.22 1.82 0.30
C ALA A 760 -0.17 2.58 1.63
N THR A 761 0.66 3.61 1.74
CA THR A 761 0.80 4.38 2.98
C THR A 761 0.07 5.71 2.93
N ILE A 762 0.17 6.46 1.83
CA ILE A 762 -0.45 7.78 1.80
C ILE A 762 -1.98 7.71 1.82
N SER A 763 -2.55 6.62 1.31
CA SER A 763 -4.00 6.44 1.42
C SER A 763 -4.43 6.28 2.87
N ASN A 764 -3.61 5.64 3.71
CA ASN A 764 -3.91 5.52 5.14
C ASN A 764 -3.95 6.89 5.81
N ILE A 765 -3.02 7.78 5.44
CA ILE A 765 -3.01 9.14 5.98
C ILE A 765 -4.34 9.84 5.70
N CYS A 766 -4.84 9.69 4.49
CA CYS A 766 -6.07 10.34 4.06
C CYS A 766 -7.34 9.58 4.46
N GLY A 767 -7.20 8.38 4.97
CA GLY A 767 -8.34 7.58 5.37
C GLY A 767 -9.19 7.07 4.21
N VAL A 768 -8.57 6.76 3.09
CA VAL A 768 -9.29 6.28 1.90
C VAL A 768 -8.70 4.97 1.40
N SER A 769 -9.41 4.33 0.48
CA SER A 769 -8.93 3.09 -0.11
C SER A 769 -7.67 3.34 -0.94
N GLN A 770 -6.84 2.31 -1.04
CA GLN A 770 -5.58 2.40 -1.78
C GLN A 770 -5.84 2.50 -3.27
N SER A 771 -5.23 3.48 -3.91
CA SER A 771 -5.09 3.53 -5.36
C SER A 771 -6.41 3.19 -6.05
N ILE A 772 -6.37 2.18 -6.92
CA ILE A 772 -7.52 1.69 -7.69
C ILE A 772 -8.06 0.38 -7.14
N GLU A 773 -7.62 0.00 -5.94
CA GLU A 773 -7.93 -1.29 -5.35
C GLU A 773 -9.40 -1.42 -4.97
N PRO A 774 -9.99 -2.59 -5.18
CA PRO A 774 -11.27 -2.88 -4.54
C PRO A 774 -11.06 -3.10 -3.05
N THR A 775 -12.14 -2.95 -2.28
CA THR A 775 -12.07 -3.20 -0.84
C THR A 775 -11.62 -4.64 -0.58
N TYR A 776 -10.58 -4.79 0.24
CA TYR A 776 -10.07 -6.11 0.57
C TYR A 776 -11.08 -6.89 1.41
N GLN A 777 -11.49 -6.34 2.52
CA GLN A 777 -12.55 -6.88 3.39
C GLN A 777 -13.25 -5.70 4.03
N ASN A 778 -14.54 -5.88 4.35
CA ASN A 778 -15.30 -4.78 4.95
C ASN A 778 -15.01 -4.59 6.45
N LEU A 779 -14.41 -5.58 7.06
CA LEU A 779 -13.93 -5.52 8.45
C LEU A 779 -12.69 -6.39 8.54
N PHE A 780 -11.57 -5.82 8.94
CA PHE A 780 -10.34 -6.60 9.03
C PHE A 780 -9.32 -5.88 9.91
N VAL A 781 -8.25 -6.59 10.25
CA VAL A 781 -7.13 -6.01 10.98
C VAL A 781 -6.00 -5.78 9.99
N LYS A 782 -5.60 -4.52 9.86
CA LYS A 782 -4.51 -4.14 8.97
C LYS A 782 -3.21 -4.07 9.76
N SER A 783 -2.18 -4.76 9.28
CA SER A 783 -0.85 -4.73 9.89
C SER A 783 0.09 -3.93 9.03
N ASN A 784 0.88 -3.05 9.65
CA ASN A 784 1.95 -2.37 8.95
C ASN A 784 3.05 -2.02 9.96
N LEU A 785 4.02 -1.23 9.54
CA LEU A 785 5.14 -0.87 10.43
C LEU A 785 4.69 -0.11 11.67
N SER A 786 3.54 0.56 11.61
CA SER A 786 3.02 1.32 12.75
C SER A 786 2.19 0.47 13.71
N GLY A 787 1.97 -0.81 13.41
CA GLY A 787 1.23 -1.71 14.27
C GLY A 787 0.04 -2.34 13.59
N GLU A 788 -0.91 -2.79 14.41
CA GLU A 788 -2.14 -3.40 13.90
C GLU A 788 -3.34 -2.48 14.15
N PHE A 789 -4.21 -2.39 13.15
CA PHE A 789 -5.34 -1.46 13.19
C PHE A 789 -6.59 -2.16 12.69
N THR A 790 -7.68 -2.03 13.45
CA THR A 790 -8.99 -2.50 12.99
C THR A 790 -9.53 -1.49 11.99
N VAL A 791 -9.94 -2.00 10.83
CA VAL A 791 -10.52 -1.18 9.76
C VAL A 791 -11.90 -1.72 9.47
N ILE A 792 -12.88 -0.82 9.45
CA ILE A 792 -14.24 -1.18 9.08
C ILE A 792 -14.73 -0.18 8.04
N ASN A 793 -15.44 -0.70 7.05
CA ASN A 793 -15.91 0.11 5.92
C ASN A 793 -17.00 1.07 6.38
N PRO A 794 -16.72 2.37 6.44
CA PRO A 794 -17.71 3.31 6.97
C PRO A 794 -18.92 3.48 6.06
N TYR A 795 -18.76 3.30 4.76
CA TYR A 795 -19.88 3.41 3.83
C TYR A 795 -20.88 2.27 4.05
N MET A 796 -20.35 1.06 4.29
CA MET A 796 -21.19 -0.10 4.58
C MET A 796 -21.95 0.12 5.88
N VAL A 797 -21.28 0.60 6.91
CA VAL A 797 -21.92 0.82 8.20
C VAL A 797 -23.08 1.81 8.06
N GLU A 798 -22.86 2.90 7.32
CA GLU A 798 -23.91 3.89 7.10
C GLU A 798 -25.13 3.28 6.40
N ASP A 799 -24.89 2.48 5.38
CA ASP A 799 -26.00 1.84 4.65
C ASP A 799 -26.72 0.83 5.51
N LEU A 800 -26.00 0.05 6.31
CA LEU A 800 -26.63 -0.91 7.21
C LEU A 800 -27.44 -0.22 8.30
N LYS A 801 -26.95 0.89 8.82
CA LYS A 801 -27.70 1.70 9.80
C LYS A 801 -29.00 2.23 9.19
N ALA A 802 -28.91 2.73 7.96
CA ALA A 802 -30.09 3.28 7.27
C ALA A 802 -31.19 2.26 7.08
N ARG A 803 -30.81 0.99 7.03
CA ARG A 803 -31.77 -0.12 6.87
C ARG A 803 -32.13 -0.78 8.20
N GLY A 804 -31.63 -0.29 9.32
CA GLY A 804 -31.87 -0.89 10.63
C GLY A 804 -31.18 -2.22 10.82
N LEU A 805 -30.11 -2.47 10.10
CA LEU A 805 -29.39 -3.74 10.12
C LEU A 805 -28.08 -3.70 10.91
N TRP A 806 -27.68 -2.54 11.43
CA TRP A 806 -26.40 -2.42 12.14
C TRP A 806 -26.63 -2.67 13.62
N ASP A 807 -26.20 -3.82 14.09
CA ASP A 807 -26.36 -4.26 15.50
C ASP A 807 -25.23 -5.24 15.84
N ASP A 808 -25.23 -5.71 17.08
CA ASP A 808 -24.18 -6.63 17.52
C ASP A 808 -24.17 -7.95 16.73
N VAL A 809 -25.34 -8.41 16.32
CA VAL A 809 -25.40 -9.63 15.51
C VAL A 809 -24.70 -9.41 14.17
N MET A 810 -24.94 -8.26 13.55
CA MET A 810 -24.27 -7.94 12.28
C MET A 810 -22.74 -7.87 12.47
N ILE A 811 -22.28 -7.24 13.54
CA ILE A 811 -20.85 -7.15 13.82
C ILE A 811 -20.23 -8.54 13.96
N ASN A 812 -20.90 -9.40 14.72
CA ASN A 812 -20.42 -10.76 14.92
C ASN A 812 -20.42 -11.55 13.61
N ASP A 813 -21.44 -11.38 12.80
CA ASP A 813 -21.50 -12.04 11.48
C ASP A 813 -20.36 -11.57 10.59
N LEU A 814 -20.09 -10.27 10.59
CA LEU A 814 -19.01 -9.74 9.78
C LEU A 814 -17.65 -10.28 10.23
N LYS A 815 -17.44 -10.39 11.53
CA LYS A 815 -16.22 -11.00 12.04
C LYS A 815 -16.10 -12.46 11.60
N TYR A 816 -17.19 -13.18 11.69
CA TYR A 816 -17.19 -14.60 11.35
C TYR A 816 -16.87 -14.82 9.88
N TYR A 817 -17.40 -13.98 8.99
CA TYR A 817 -17.22 -14.09 7.56
C TYR A 817 -16.09 -13.23 7.02
N ASP A 818 -15.18 -12.79 7.87
CA ASP A 818 -14.02 -12.00 7.48
C ASP A 818 -14.40 -10.75 6.67
N GLY A 819 -15.46 -10.10 7.09
CA GLY A 819 -15.89 -8.84 6.48
C GLY A 819 -16.74 -8.97 5.24
N SER A 820 -17.14 -10.17 4.88
CA SER A 820 -18.01 -10.39 3.71
C SER A 820 -19.48 -10.30 4.09
N LEU A 821 -20.26 -9.63 3.26
CA LEU A 821 -21.71 -9.60 3.44
C LEU A 821 -22.43 -10.76 2.75
N LEU A 822 -21.74 -11.49 1.88
CA LEU A 822 -22.42 -12.44 0.97
C LEU A 822 -23.21 -13.51 1.69
N ALA A 823 -22.71 -14.02 2.81
CA ALA A 823 -23.36 -15.12 3.52
C ALA A 823 -24.34 -14.65 4.59
N ILE A 824 -24.53 -13.32 4.73
CA ILE A 824 -25.42 -12.78 5.75
C ILE A 824 -26.80 -12.56 5.14
N ASP A 825 -27.72 -13.45 5.48
CA ASP A 825 -29.01 -13.50 4.80
C ASP A 825 -29.84 -12.24 4.92
N ARG A 826 -29.71 -11.51 6.06
CA ARG A 826 -30.49 -10.29 6.28
C ARG A 826 -30.14 -9.17 5.33
N VAL A 827 -28.94 -9.19 4.77
CA VAL A 827 -28.46 -8.08 3.95
C VAL A 827 -29.09 -8.16 2.56
N PRO A 828 -29.69 -7.05 2.08
CA PRO A 828 -30.26 -7.05 0.73
C PRO A 828 -29.19 -7.25 -0.34
N ASP A 829 -29.61 -7.86 -1.46
CA ASP A 829 -28.67 -8.16 -2.53
C ASP A 829 -27.99 -6.91 -3.08
N GLU A 830 -28.69 -5.78 -3.11
CA GLU A 830 -28.06 -4.55 -3.61
C GLU A 830 -26.91 -4.09 -2.75
N LEU A 831 -26.98 -4.28 -1.43
CA LEU A 831 -25.86 -3.96 -0.57
C LEU A 831 -24.75 -4.99 -0.69
N LYS A 832 -25.09 -6.23 -0.90
CA LYS A 832 -24.06 -7.24 -1.14
C LYS A 832 -23.24 -6.90 -2.39
N ALA A 833 -23.92 -6.43 -3.42
CA ALA A 833 -23.25 -5.98 -4.63
C ALA A 833 -22.33 -4.77 -4.38
N UNK A 834 -22.71 -3.81 -3.68
CA UNK A 834 -22.02 -2.65 -3.42
C UNK A 834 -20.84 -2.87 -2.67
N TYR A 835 -21.00 -3.82 -1.74
CA TYR A 835 -19.90 -4.01 -0.81
C TYR A 835 -19.15 -5.31 -1.07
N THR A 836 -19.14 -5.75 -2.30
CA THR A 836 -18.35 -6.88 -2.76
C THR A 836 -16.88 -6.62 -2.47
N THR A 837 -16.19 -7.64 -1.97
CA THR A 837 -14.77 -7.49 -1.66
C THR A 837 -13.91 -8.02 -2.80
N ALA A 838 -12.60 -7.79 -2.70
CA ALA A 838 -11.67 -8.05 -3.80
C ALA A 838 -11.75 -9.49 -4.30
N PHE A 839 -11.76 -10.46 -3.38
CA PHE A 839 -11.79 -11.87 -3.79
C PHE A 839 -13.14 -12.36 -4.24
N GLU A 840 -14.20 -11.58 -4.01
CA GLU A 840 -15.54 -11.93 -4.42
C GLU A 840 -15.85 -11.47 -5.84
N MET A 841 -14.93 -10.70 -6.43
CA MET A 841 -15.11 -10.16 -7.77
C MET A 841 -14.50 -11.09 -8.81
N ASP A 842 -15.07 -11.08 -10.01
CA ASP A 842 -14.39 -11.61 -11.18
C ASP A 842 -13.27 -10.64 -11.54
N ALA A 843 -12.03 -11.13 -11.59
CA ALA A 843 -10.87 -10.27 -11.82
C ALA A 843 -10.92 -9.57 -13.18
N ARG A 844 -11.72 -10.07 -14.12
CA ARG A 844 -11.86 -9.39 -15.42
C ARG A 844 -12.40 -7.97 -15.28
N TRP A 845 -13.21 -7.70 -14.25
CA TRP A 845 -13.67 -6.32 -14.00
C TRP A 845 -12.52 -5.40 -13.73
N LEU A 846 -11.49 -5.89 -13.00
CA LEU A 846 -10.31 -5.09 -12.72
C LEU A 846 -9.55 -4.77 -14.02
N ILE A 847 -9.44 -5.76 -14.90
CA ILE A 847 -8.77 -5.57 -16.19
C ILE A 847 -9.54 -4.57 -17.06
N GLU A 848 -10.87 -4.67 -17.10
CA GLU A 848 -11.65 -3.77 -17.95
C GLU A 848 -11.56 -2.32 -17.46
N ALA A 849 -11.63 -2.11 -16.15
CA ALA A 849 -11.45 -0.76 -15.60
C ALA A 849 -10.05 -0.24 -15.90
N ALA A 850 -9.04 -1.09 -15.71
CA ALA A 850 -7.65 -0.69 -15.96
C ALA A 850 -7.42 -0.36 -17.44
N SER A 851 -8.04 -1.12 -18.35
CA SER A 851 -7.93 -0.86 -19.78
C SER A 851 -8.45 0.53 -20.12
N ARG A 852 -9.60 0.91 -19.56
CA ARG A 852 -10.16 2.24 -19.82
C ARG A 852 -9.28 3.35 -19.25
N ARG A 853 -8.70 3.13 -18.07
CA ARG A 853 -7.75 4.12 -17.50
C ARG A 853 -6.50 4.22 -18.37
N GLN A 854 -6.03 3.08 -18.89
CA GLN A 854 -4.76 3.05 -19.64
C GLN A 854 -4.80 3.91 -20.88
N LYS A 855 -5.99 4.17 -21.42
CA LYS A 855 -6.12 5.10 -22.56
C LYS A 855 -5.48 6.45 -22.26
N TRP A 856 -5.53 6.86 -20.99
CA TRP A 856 -5.20 8.22 -20.57
C TRP A 856 -3.84 8.33 -19.90
N LEU A 857 -3.15 7.21 -19.67
CA LEU A 857 -1.89 7.18 -18.92
C LEU A 857 -0.71 7.11 -19.86
N ASP A 858 0.23 7.98 -19.66
CA ASP A 858 1.52 7.82 -20.38
C ASP A 858 2.51 6.92 -19.63
N UNK A 859 2.33 6.64 -18.31
CA UNK A 859 2.94 5.71 -17.58
C UNK A 859 2.08 4.55 -17.56
N ALA A 860 2.01 3.80 -16.42
CA ALA A 860 1.19 2.62 -16.24
C ALA A 860 0.46 2.68 -14.91
N GLN A 861 -0.05 1.52 -14.45
CA GLN A 861 -0.84 1.49 -13.21
C GLN A 861 -0.67 0.16 -12.48
N UNK A 862 -0.75 0.19 -11.35
CA UNK A 862 -0.62 -0.87 -10.56
C UNK A 862 -1.83 -1.66 -10.52
N UNK A 863 -1.96 -2.58 -11.00
CA UNK A 863 -3.09 -3.29 -11.08
C UNK A 863 -2.87 -4.59 -10.51
N ASN A 864 -3.15 -4.69 -9.23
CA ASN A 864 -3.23 -5.95 -8.50
C ASN A 864 -4.44 -6.71 -8.99
N LEU A 865 -4.25 -8.00 -9.11
CA LEU A 865 -5.36 -8.86 -9.56
C LEU A 865 -5.67 -9.87 -8.46
N TYR A 866 -6.95 -10.15 -8.26
CA TYR A 866 -7.42 -10.99 -7.17
C TYR A 866 -8.18 -12.18 -7.73
N MET A 867 -7.82 -13.37 -7.28
CA MET A 867 -8.43 -14.59 -7.77
C MET A 867 -8.62 -15.55 -6.58
N ALA A 868 -9.88 -15.71 -6.14
CA ALA A 868 -10.15 -16.51 -4.96
C ALA A 868 -9.86 -17.99 -5.18
N GLU A 869 -10.21 -18.49 -6.35
CA GLU A 869 -10.01 -19.89 -6.69
C GLU A 869 -9.26 -19.97 -8.00
N PRO A 870 -7.94 -19.75 -7.94
CA PRO A 870 -7.16 -19.71 -9.16
C PRO A 870 -7.03 -21.07 -9.81
N SER A 871 -6.89 -21.05 -11.13
CA SER A 871 -6.58 -22.22 -11.93
C SER A 871 -5.70 -21.77 -13.07
N GLY A 872 -5.03 -22.73 -13.70
CA GLY A 872 -4.21 -22.39 -14.84
C GLY A 872 -5.02 -21.76 -15.96
N LYS A 873 -6.22 -22.28 -16.20
CA LYS A 873 -7.06 -21.74 -17.27
C LYS A 873 -7.52 -20.33 -16.96
N LYS A 874 -7.94 -20.08 -15.71
CA LYS A 874 -8.37 -18.73 -15.32
C LYS A 874 -7.24 -17.72 -15.44
N MET A 875 -6.04 -18.11 -15.01
CA MET A 875 -4.89 -17.23 -15.10
C MET A 875 -4.52 -16.97 -16.56
N ASP A 876 -4.52 -18.01 -17.37
CA ASP A 876 -4.25 -17.88 -18.81
C ASP A 876 -5.19 -16.85 -19.42
N ASN A 877 -6.49 -17.02 -19.19
CA ASN A 877 -7.50 -16.12 -19.74
C ASN A 877 -7.32 -14.70 -19.24
N LEU A 878 -7.05 -14.55 -17.96
CA LEU A 878 -6.94 -13.20 -17.34
C LEU A 878 -5.77 -12.41 -17.91
N TYR A 879 -4.59 -13.03 -18.00
CA TYR A 879 -3.42 -12.32 -18.46
C TYR A 879 -3.43 -12.11 -19.97
N LYS A 880 -4.06 -13.01 -20.72
CA LYS A 880 -4.28 -12.75 -22.13
C LYS A 880 -5.25 -11.60 -22.34
N LEU A 881 -6.29 -11.52 -21.52
CA LEU A 881 -7.21 -10.38 -21.58
C LEU A 881 -6.45 -9.07 -21.27
N ALA A 882 -5.59 -9.07 -20.27
CA ALA A 882 -4.80 -7.90 -19.94
C ALA A 882 -4.01 -7.41 -21.14
N TRP A 883 -3.37 -8.35 -21.86
CA TRP A 883 -2.61 -8.00 -23.05
C TRP A 883 -3.51 -7.46 -24.16
N VAL A 884 -4.58 -8.16 -24.46
CA VAL A 884 -5.50 -7.77 -25.54
C VAL A 884 -6.14 -6.41 -25.26
N ARG A 885 -6.42 -6.10 -23.99
CA ARG A 885 -7.01 -4.83 -23.59
C ARG A 885 -6.01 -3.67 -23.54
N GLY A 886 -4.74 -3.92 -23.87
CA GLY A 886 -3.75 -2.85 -23.99
C GLY A 886 -3.08 -2.41 -22.72
N LEU A 887 -3.16 -3.19 -21.66
CA LEU A 887 -2.44 -2.85 -20.44
C LEU A 887 -0.94 -2.86 -20.68
N LYS A 888 -0.23 -1.93 -20.06
CA LYS A 888 1.23 -1.91 -20.14
C LYS A 888 1.84 -2.87 -19.14
N THR A 889 1.30 -2.93 -17.94
CA THR A 889 1.86 -3.75 -16.87
C THR A 889 0.74 -4.37 -16.05
N THR A 890 1.10 -5.43 -15.30
CA THR A 890 0.31 -5.94 -14.18
C THR A 890 1.24 -6.09 -12.99
N TYR A 891 0.65 -6.34 -11.81
CA TYR A 891 1.41 -6.36 -10.57
C TYR A 891 1.12 -7.69 -9.88
N TYR A 892 0.78 -7.73 -8.61
CA TYR A 892 0.59 -8.97 -7.88
C TYR A 892 -0.63 -9.77 -8.33
N UNK A 893 -0.65 -10.88 -8.32
CA UNK A 893 -1.61 -11.77 -8.44
C UNK A 893 -1.78 -12.28 -7.17
N ARG A 894 -2.85 -12.01 -6.51
CA ARG A 894 -3.16 -12.37 -5.13
C ARG A 894 -4.23 -13.43 -5.12
N SER A 895 -4.11 -14.35 -4.18
CA SER A 895 -5.06 -15.44 -4.06
C SER A 895 -5.29 -15.74 -2.59
N MET A 896 -6.40 -16.42 -2.29
CA MET A 896 -6.70 -16.79 -0.91
C MET A 896 -5.85 -17.99 -0.51
N GLY A 897 -5.35 -17.96 0.72
CA GLY A 897 -4.57 -19.06 1.24
C GLY A 897 -5.45 -20.19 1.78
N ALA A 898 -4.80 -21.21 2.30
CA ALA A 898 -5.49 -22.37 2.85
C ALA A 898 -6.39 -22.01 4.03
N THR A 899 -6.02 -20.98 4.79
CA THR A 899 -6.82 -20.53 5.93
C THR A 899 -8.23 -20.12 5.50
N GLY A 900 -8.32 -19.42 4.39
CA GLY A 900 -9.61 -19.02 3.87
C GLY A 900 -10.45 -20.21 3.48
N ALA A 901 -9.84 -21.21 2.84
CA ALA A 901 -10.55 -22.40 2.45
C ALA A 901 -11.03 -23.18 3.66
N GLU A 902 -10.21 -23.30 4.70
CA GLU A 902 -10.60 -23.98 5.92
C GLU A 902 -11.78 -23.28 6.59
N LYS A 903 -11.73 -21.99 6.68
CA LYS A 903 -12.80 -21.23 7.29
C LYS A 903 -14.10 -21.39 6.51
N THR A 904 -14.00 -21.37 5.20
CA THR A 904 -15.17 -21.55 4.35
C THR A 904 -15.80 -22.91 4.60
N SER A 905 -14.99 -23.95 4.77
CA SER A 905 -15.50 -25.29 4.99
C SER A 905 -16.14 -25.45 6.36
N THR A 906 -15.77 -24.63 7.34
CA THR A 906 -16.34 -24.69 8.68
C THR A 906 -17.51 -23.73 8.87
N ALA A 907 -17.81 -22.91 7.88
CA ALA A 907 -18.91 -21.95 7.99
C ALA A 907 -20.22 -22.70 8.18
N PRO A 908 -21.15 -22.14 8.96
CA PRO A 908 -22.46 -22.77 9.09
C PRO A 908 -23.12 -22.93 7.73
N THR A 909 -23.84 -24.03 7.57
CA THR A 909 -24.51 -24.30 6.31
C THR A 909 -25.56 -23.24 5.98
N THR A 910 -26.10 -22.58 7.00
CA THR A 910 -27.05 -21.52 6.76
C THR A 910 -26.45 -20.35 6.01
N ALA A 911 -25.14 -20.22 6.09
CA ALA A 911 -24.46 -19.11 5.40
C ALA A 911 -24.40 -19.34 3.90
N THR A 912 -24.65 -20.54 3.44
CA THR A 912 -24.48 -20.85 2.03
C THR A 912 -25.69 -20.48 1.18
N THR A 913 -26.76 -20.01 1.80
CA THR A 913 -27.99 -19.76 1.04
C THR A 913 -27.87 -18.57 0.10
N ALA A 914 -27.02 -17.61 0.43
CA ALA A 914 -26.89 -16.42 -0.38
C ALA A 914 -25.67 -16.57 -1.28
N LYS A 915 -25.91 -17.00 -2.49
CA LYS A 915 -24.82 -16.99 -3.45
C LYS A 915 -24.59 -15.55 -3.91
N PRO A 916 -23.34 -15.16 -4.05
CA PRO A 916 -23.09 -13.84 -4.61
C PRO A 916 -23.71 -13.75 -5.98
N THR A 917 -24.35 -12.63 -6.25
CA THR A 917 -24.81 -12.36 -7.58
C THR A 917 -23.60 -12.34 -8.49
N ALA A 918 -23.58 -13.23 -9.46
CA ALA A 918 -22.48 -13.27 -10.40
C ALA A 918 -22.38 -11.92 -11.09
N PRO A 919 -21.19 -11.37 -11.24
CA PRO A 919 -21.08 -10.13 -12.00
C PRO A 919 -21.63 -10.36 -13.40
N PRO A 920 -22.23 -9.34 -13.99
CA PRO A 920 -22.64 -9.50 -15.36
C PRO A 920 -21.49 -10.01 -16.19
N VAL A 921 -21.74 -11.03 -16.96
CA VAL A 921 -20.66 -11.57 -17.77
C VAL A 921 -20.23 -10.49 -18.73
N LEU A 922 -18.98 -10.09 -18.60
CA LEU A 922 -18.41 -9.19 -19.58
C LEU A 922 -18.44 -9.91 -20.90
N LYS A 923 -18.87 -9.20 -21.91
CA LYS A 923 -18.84 -9.80 -23.22
C LYS A 923 -17.41 -10.27 -23.44
N PRO A 924 -17.23 -11.56 -23.66
CA PRO A 924 -15.88 -12.03 -23.77
C PRO A 924 -15.14 -11.27 -24.86
N VAL A 925 -13.87 -11.18 -24.68
CA VAL A 925 -13.04 -10.71 -25.76
C VAL A 925 -13.09 -11.82 -26.76
N ALA A 926 -14.25 -12.07 -27.03
CA ALA A 926 -14.78 -12.92 -28.04
C ALA A 926 -13.84 -14.07 -28.36
N LYS A 927 -13.69 -14.24 -29.64
CA LYS A 927 -12.89 -15.33 -30.15
C LYS A 927 -11.43 -15.22 -29.82
N GLN A 928 -10.91 -13.99 -29.61
CA GLN A 928 -9.49 -13.86 -29.33
C GLN A 928 -9.11 -14.47 -28.01
N GLU A 929 -9.96 -14.29 -26.99
CA GLU A 929 -9.69 -14.90 -25.70
C GLU A 929 -9.70 -16.43 -25.81
N ASP A 930 -10.66 -16.96 -26.60
CA ASP A 930 -10.74 -18.41 -26.83
C ASP A 930 -9.54 -18.88 -27.65
N ASP A 931 -9.12 -18.09 -28.63
CA ASP A 931 -7.98 -18.46 -29.47
C ASP A 931 -6.68 -18.51 -28.68
N PHE A 932 -6.59 -17.75 -27.61
CA PHE A 932 -5.38 -17.73 -26.79
C PHE A 932 -5.31 -18.91 -25.83
N ILE A 933 -6.43 -19.58 -25.58
CA ILE A 933 -6.42 -20.68 -24.65
C ILE A 933 -5.63 -21.83 -25.26
N SER A 934 -4.60 -22.27 -24.57
CA SER A 934 -3.69 -23.29 -25.08
C SER A 934 -3.99 -24.65 -24.49
N GLY A 935 -5.25 -25.03 -24.41
CA GLY A 935 -5.61 -26.35 -23.90
C GLY A 935 -5.51 -26.44 -22.39
N GLU A 936 -4.92 -27.51 -21.93
CA GLU A 936 -4.87 -27.80 -20.52
C GLU A 936 -4.22 -26.66 -19.73
N GLY A 937 -4.91 -26.23 -18.72
CA GLY A 937 -4.38 -25.18 -17.87
C GLY A 937 -3.23 -25.66 -17.03
N ILE A 938 -2.60 -24.72 -16.37
CA ILE A 938 -1.50 -25.02 -15.45
C ILE A 938 -2.09 -25.54 -14.16
N ASP A 939 -1.56 -26.66 -13.68
CA ASP A 939 -1.89 -27.11 -12.34
C ASP A 939 -1.29 -26.11 -11.36
N ALA A 940 -2.13 -25.60 -10.51
CA ALA A 940 -1.74 -24.53 -9.64
C ALA A 940 -1.62 -25.02 -8.20
N PRO A 941 -0.43 -25.43 -7.79
CA PRO A 941 -0.30 -26.11 -6.51
C PRO A 941 -0.48 -25.19 -5.31
N LYS A 942 0.06 -23.99 -5.36
CA LYS A 942 0.03 -23.12 -4.18
C LYS A 942 -0.18 -21.68 -4.59
N ALA A 943 -1.09 -21.05 -3.86
CA ALA A 943 -1.38 -19.65 -4.11
C ALA A 943 -0.41 -18.74 -3.37
N CYS A 944 -0.11 -17.61 -3.97
CA CYS A 944 0.56 -16.55 -3.24
C CYS A 944 -0.34 -16.06 -2.12
N SER A 945 0.23 -15.96 -0.93
CA SER A 945 -0.54 -15.50 0.20
C SER A 945 -0.86 -14.02 0.05
N ILE A 946 -2.12 -13.69 0.20
CA ILE A 946 -2.52 -12.29 0.25
C ILE A 946 -2.00 -11.64 1.53
N LEU A 947 -1.62 -12.44 2.51
CA LEU A 947 -1.13 -11.90 3.78
C LEU A 947 0.27 -11.34 3.68
N GLU A 948 0.94 -11.51 2.56
CA GLU A 948 2.21 -10.83 2.31
C GLU A 948 2.00 -9.33 2.48
N PRO A 949 2.87 -8.66 3.25
CA PRO A 949 2.67 -7.22 3.43
C PRO A 949 2.79 -6.49 2.11
N ASP A 950 1.99 -5.46 1.95
CA ASP A 950 2.13 -4.58 0.80
C ASP A 950 3.52 -3.97 0.81
N CYS A 951 4.05 -3.77 -0.38
CA CYS A 951 5.38 -3.20 -0.52
C CYS A 951 5.33 -1.71 -0.20
N GLU A 952 5.86 -1.33 0.95
CA GLU A 952 5.88 0.07 1.34
C GLU A 952 6.87 0.90 0.54
N ALA A 953 7.84 0.23 -0.10
CA ALA A 953 8.77 0.92 -0.97
C ALA A 953 8.08 1.50 -2.20
N CYS A 954 6.87 1.05 -2.49
CA CYS A 954 6.14 1.49 -3.67
C CYS A 954 5.39 2.80 -3.47
N GLN A 955 5.55 3.47 -2.38
CA GLN A 955 4.82 4.71 -2.10
C GLN A 955 5.40 5.92 -2.77
#